data_6f118e865f08385565b447e38c6f27d2
#
_entry.id   6f118e865f08385565b447e38c6f27d2
#
_cell.length_a   1.000
_cell.length_b   1.000
_cell.length_c   1.000
_cell.angle_alpha   90.00
_cell.angle_beta   90.00
_cell.angle_gamma   90.00
#
_symmetry.space_group_name_H-M   'P 1'
#
loop_
_entity.id
_entity.type
_entity.pdbx_description
1 polymer ?
#
loop_
_entity_poly.entity_id
_entity_poly.type
_entity_poly.pdbx_seq_one_letter_code
_entity_poly.pdbx_strand_id
1 'polypeptide(L)'
;MTNVTVLSIVTVQKLTKQLMRTATRLTLAAVLSFPGVTGAQSITDTLIHIPDVVVNASRTDHFRHDVKTEEFRDSILNQYAGESLVRLLSGQTALNIKAYGVGGGASSISIRGASASQVQVNWNGFPINSVTLGSSDISMIPAAGFDRISLVYGASGALYGSGTFGGAVSLNSELTPERGISGSAYIGAQSLRALNGGFTFKAGSDRLAWKVFAWGTVSENEFTYYDYIRQTEHRQTDGDWHDYGMIHNLAFRLSPASLLEAGLWYQEKEYDIPSRIGSTTYEQQSDSTLKLYLGYRYIGNRWSLKVRAARFDDLQTYWQKPAPDSPVNSIDSRIAALQHHGDINFRYYMPSGLSFDAGLTGSMVTADVSAYGDKKLEKGIALFTGLKYTFDRLTLQSALRKEWFNTFSSGLLPSFGLKWDAIPGQWVLRANYSKKFRKPTFNDLFWIPGGNPDLNPENGYTIEAGSENTFHVSEKSVIETDITPYYTHVNDMIVWRPGGAYWSPKNYQEVRSVGIDLSAGFTMKHEKIKFSSMLKVGLNHSVANEEDGQEKLTMLYSPLFVSSWKNSLTAGIFDLEVTHGFTSARHYSDDRLLDPYNLIDIRAGVNIKAGKGKIGMHLSCNNVTNTTYELIKLYPMPGRYWSAKINYEF
;
A
#
# COMPACT_ATOMS: atom_id res chain seq x y z
N MET A 1 29.84 14.25 -26.69
CA MET A 1 29.55 12.86 -26.22
C MET A 1 28.15 12.74 -25.61
N THR A 2 27.15 13.44 -26.14
CA THR A 2 25.82 13.58 -25.51
C THR A 2 24.66 12.89 -26.25
N ASN A 3 24.93 12.26 -27.40
CA ASN A 3 23.86 11.69 -28.25
C ASN A 3 23.65 10.16 -28.13
N VAL A 4 24.44 9.46 -27.35
CA VAL A 4 24.31 7.98 -27.21
C VAL A 4 23.34 7.57 -26.11
N THR A 5 23.18 8.37 -25.04
CA THR A 5 22.38 8.01 -23.89
C THR A 5 20.87 8.22 -24.08
N VAL A 6 20.47 9.25 -24.83
CA VAL A 6 19.06 9.54 -25.16
C VAL A 6 18.50 8.51 -26.16
N LEU A 7 19.33 8.04 -27.10
CA LEU A 7 18.93 7.00 -28.06
C LEU A 7 18.64 5.66 -27.37
N SER A 8 19.29 5.34 -26.25
CA SER A 8 19.12 4.07 -25.52
C SER A 8 17.77 3.99 -24.76
N ILE A 9 17.32 5.09 -24.15
CA ILE A 9 16.06 5.10 -23.36
C ILE A 9 14.83 5.05 -24.29
N VAL A 10 14.82 5.84 -25.35
CA VAL A 10 13.74 5.80 -26.35
C VAL A 10 13.71 4.45 -27.09
N THR A 11 14.88 3.86 -27.34
CA THR A 11 15.00 2.55 -27.96
C THR A 11 14.53 1.44 -27.02
N VAL A 12 14.85 1.53 -25.72
CA VAL A 12 14.34 0.59 -24.70
C VAL A 12 12.82 0.72 -24.54
N GLN A 13 12.28 1.93 -24.53
CA GLN A 13 10.81 2.14 -24.49
C GLN A 13 10.12 1.61 -25.75
N LYS A 14 10.69 1.82 -26.94
CA LYS A 14 10.15 1.23 -28.18
C LYS A 14 10.27 -0.30 -28.16
N LEU A 15 11.40 -0.85 -27.70
CA LEU A 15 11.59 -2.29 -27.57
C LEU A 15 10.63 -2.87 -26.52
N THR A 16 10.42 -2.17 -25.40
CA THR A 16 9.49 -2.58 -24.33
C THR A 16 8.05 -2.56 -24.85
N LYS A 17 7.62 -1.51 -25.55
CA LYS A 17 6.30 -1.47 -26.22
C LYS A 17 6.14 -2.57 -27.28
N GLN A 18 7.21 -2.91 -28.01
CA GLN A 18 7.19 -3.97 -29.01
C GLN A 18 7.19 -5.36 -28.39
N LEU A 19 7.99 -5.59 -27.34
CA LEU A 19 8.01 -6.82 -26.55
C LEU A 19 6.66 -7.05 -25.85
N MET A 20 6.01 -5.99 -25.37
CA MET A 20 4.69 -6.08 -24.75
C MET A 20 3.58 -6.38 -25.74
N ARG A 21 3.55 -5.74 -26.90
CA ARG A 21 2.61 -6.13 -27.95
C ARG A 21 2.79 -7.59 -28.38
N THR A 22 4.02 -8.08 -28.33
CA THR A 22 4.35 -9.50 -28.60
C THR A 22 3.98 -10.39 -27.40
N ALA A 23 4.25 -9.96 -26.17
CA ALA A 23 3.86 -10.67 -24.96
C ALA A 23 2.34 -10.75 -24.81
N THR A 24 1.60 -9.65 -25.05
CA THR A 24 0.12 -9.63 -25.02
C THR A 24 -0.45 -10.55 -26.11
N ARG A 25 0.16 -10.60 -27.31
CA ARG A 25 -0.25 -11.51 -28.39
C ARG A 25 0.08 -12.96 -28.05
N LEU A 26 1.23 -13.24 -27.42
CA LEU A 26 1.63 -14.57 -26.96
C LEU A 26 0.78 -15.03 -25.78
N THR A 27 0.40 -14.15 -24.85
CA THR A 27 -0.50 -14.45 -23.75
C THR A 27 -1.91 -14.76 -24.26
N LEU A 28 -2.42 -13.98 -25.21
CA LEU A 28 -3.72 -14.25 -25.85
C LEU A 28 -3.69 -15.57 -26.65
N ALA A 29 -2.59 -15.85 -27.38
CA ALA A 29 -2.40 -17.10 -28.11
C ALA A 29 -2.25 -18.31 -27.18
N ALA A 30 -1.55 -18.15 -26.02
CA ALA A 30 -1.40 -19.23 -25.04
C ALA A 30 -2.73 -19.56 -24.34
N VAL A 31 -3.59 -18.57 -24.08
CA VAL A 31 -4.93 -18.80 -23.52
C VAL A 31 -5.86 -19.50 -24.50
N LEU A 32 -5.68 -19.28 -25.80
CA LEU A 32 -6.49 -19.91 -26.86
C LEU A 32 -5.98 -21.29 -27.33
N SER A 33 -4.78 -21.70 -26.89
CA SER A 33 -4.11 -22.91 -27.41
C SER A 33 -4.08 -24.11 -26.44
N PHE A 34 -4.70 -24.01 -25.26
CA PHE A 34 -4.74 -25.13 -24.34
C PHE A 34 -5.86 -26.13 -24.72
N PRO A 35 -5.54 -27.37 -25.10
CA PRO A 35 -6.56 -28.42 -25.28
C PRO A 35 -7.14 -28.80 -23.92
N GLY A 36 -8.46 -28.85 -23.83
CA GLY A 36 -9.19 -29.23 -22.63
C GLY A 36 -8.78 -30.60 -22.12
N VAL A 37 -8.18 -30.65 -20.94
CA VAL A 37 -7.91 -31.90 -20.21
C VAL A 37 -9.14 -32.20 -19.37
N THR A 38 -9.99 -33.11 -19.87
CA THR A 38 -11.06 -33.76 -19.10
C THR A 38 -10.46 -34.99 -18.40
N GLY A 39 -10.47 -34.97 -17.06
CA GLY A 39 -10.12 -36.16 -16.28
C GLY A 39 -9.84 -35.85 -14.81
N ALA A 40 -10.87 -35.70 -14.00
CA ALA A 40 -10.72 -35.69 -12.54
C ALA A 40 -11.02 -37.10 -12.01
N GLN A 41 -9.99 -37.83 -11.57
CA GLN A 41 -10.16 -38.99 -10.68
C GLN A 41 -9.86 -38.53 -9.25
N SER A 42 -10.83 -38.76 -8.36
CA SER A 42 -10.65 -38.55 -6.92
C SER A 42 -9.84 -39.72 -6.35
N ILE A 43 -8.70 -39.42 -5.74
CA ILE A 43 -7.97 -40.36 -4.90
C ILE A 43 -8.10 -39.86 -3.47
N THR A 44 -8.84 -40.60 -2.66
CA THR A 44 -8.82 -40.47 -1.20
C THR A 44 -7.51 -41.05 -0.69
N ASP A 45 -6.55 -40.22 -0.41
CA ASP A 45 -5.33 -40.64 0.26
C ASP A 45 -5.31 -40.05 1.68
N THR A 46 -5.00 -40.91 2.62
CA THR A 46 -4.91 -40.62 4.06
C THR A 46 -3.75 -39.64 4.28
N LEU A 47 -4.06 -38.37 4.38
CA LEU A 47 -3.08 -37.33 4.70
C LEU A 47 -2.62 -37.51 6.16
N ILE A 48 -1.39 -37.97 6.35
CA ILE A 48 -0.66 -37.80 7.59
C ILE A 48 -0.52 -36.29 7.78
N HIS A 49 -1.24 -35.74 8.74
CA HIS A 49 -1.14 -34.33 9.13
C HIS A 49 0.24 -34.10 9.76
N ILE A 50 1.23 -33.76 8.94
CA ILE A 50 2.43 -33.07 9.41
C ILE A 50 1.95 -31.67 9.77
N PRO A 51 2.17 -31.16 11.02
CA PRO A 51 1.83 -29.78 11.33
C PRO A 51 2.50 -28.92 10.27
N ASP A 52 1.72 -28.10 9.56
CA ASP A 52 2.23 -27.12 8.62
C ASP A 52 3.16 -26.17 9.40
N VAL A 53 4.43 -26.49 9.39
CA VAL A 53 5.48 -25.50 9.64
C VAL A 53 5.38 -24.59 8.43
N VAL A 54 4.51 -23.59 8.50
CA VAL A 54 4.51 -22.46 7.59
C VAL A 54 5.86 -21.78 7.81
N VAL A 55 6.86 -22.23 7.05
CA VAL A 55 8.18 -21.60 7.03
C VAL A 55 8.00 -20.30 6.26
N ASN A 56 7.49 -19.31 6.96
CA ASN A 56 7.34 -17.96 6.47
C ASN A 56 8.75 -17.41 6.24
N ALA A 57 9.24 -17.52 5.02
CA ALA A 57 10.62 -17.19 4.66
C ALA A 57 10.89 -15.67 4.69
N SER A 58 9.86 -14.82 4.81
CA SER A 58 10.04 -13.37 4.91
C SER A 58 10.53 -12.97 6.30
N ARG A 59 11.58 -12.14 6.34
CA ARG A 59 12.07 -11.52 7.57
C ARG A 59 10.98 -10.75 8.30
N THR A 60 10.25 -9.93 7.57
CA THR A 60 9.18 -9.10 8.12
C THR A 60 8.04 -9.94 8.70
N ASP A 61 7.64 -11.03 8.05
CA ASP A 61 6.60 -11.93 8.57
C ASP A 61 7.06 -12.68 9.84
N HIS A 62 8.35 -12.98 9.96
CA HIS A 62 8.88 -13.69 11.11
C HIS A 62 8.90 -12.85 12.40
N PHE A 63 9.14 -11.52 12.26
CA PHE A 63 9.34 -10.61 13.38
C PHE A 63 8.17 -9.63 13.63
N ARG A 64 7.03 -9.72 12.93
CA ARG A 64 5.92 -8.75 13.06
C ARG A 64 4.85 -9.10 14.11
N HIS A 65 5.08 -10.13 14.92
CA HIS A 65 4.06 -10.64 15.84
C HIS A 65 3.81 -9.76 17.08
N ASP A 66 4.66 -8.77 17.31
CA ASP A 66 4.65 -7.84 18.44
C ASP A 66 4.02 -6.48 18.11
N VAL A 67 3.63 -6.26 16.86
CA VAL A 67 3.03 -5.01 16.37
C VAL A 67 1.62 -5.23 15.82
N LYS A 68 0.78 -4.19 15.89
CA LYS A 68 -0.53 -4.22 15.25
C LYS A 68 -0.39 -4.42 13.75
N THR A 69 -1.07 -5.44 13.22
CA THR A 69 -1.05 -5.76 11.79
C THR A 69 -2.47 -6.08 11.30
N GLU A 70 -2.84 -5.52 10.16
CA GLU A 70 -4.06 -5.87 9.44
C GLU A 70 -3.70 -6.55 8.12
N GLU A 71 -4.38 -7.65 7.80
CA GLU A 71 -4.14 -8.41 6.56
C GLU A 71 -5.40 -8.50 5.73
N PHE A 72 -5.22 -8.27 4.43
CA PHE A 72 -6.25 -8.42 3.42
C PHE A 72 -5.81 -9.52 2.44
N ARG A 73 -6.65 -10.53 2.27
CA ARG A 73 -6.40 -11.71 1.44
C ARG A 73 -7.49 -11.87 0.38
N ASP A 74 -7.35 -12.87 -0.47
CA ASP A 74 -8.15 -13.11 -1.69
C ASP A 74 -9.63 -12.76 -1.57
N SER A 75 -10.32 -13.18 -0.51
CA SER A 75 -11.76 -12.92 -0.35
C SER A 75 -12.11 -11.44 -0.24
N ILE A 76 -11.24 -10.64 0.40
CA ILE A 76 -11.41 -9.20 0.52
C ILE A 76 -10.88 -8.52 -0.73
N LEU A 77 -9.69 -8.90 -1.21
CA LEU A 77 -9.06 -8.26 -2.38
C LEU A 77 -9.93 -8.39 -3.63
N ASN A 78 -10.58 -9.54 -3.85
CA ASN A 78 -11.49 -9.77 -4.97
C ASN A 78 -12.75 -8.88 -4.91
N GLN A 79 -13.21 -8.52 -3.71
CA GLN A 79 -14.32 -7.56 -3.57
C GLN A 79 -13.95 -6.17 -4.12
N TYR A 80 -12.66 -5.79 -4.00
CA TYR A 80 -12.11 -4.53 -4.49
C TYR A 80 -11.45 -4.65 -5.86
N ALA A 81 -11.69 -5.74 -6.62
CA ALA A 81 -11.24 -5.86 -8.00
C ALA A 81 -11.82 -4.71 -8.84
N GLY A 82 -10.94 -4.01 -9.59
CA GLY A 82 -11.29 -2.78 -10.31
C GLY A 82 -11.15 -1.48 -9.49
N GLU A 83 -10.77 -1.59 -8.22
CA GLU A 83 -10.51 -0.47 -7.33
C GLU A 83 -9.02 -0.38 -6.97
N SER A 84 -8.57 0.82 -6.57
CA SER A 84 -7.21 1.03 -6.07
C SER A 84 -7.09 0.73 -4.58
N LEU A 85 -5.84 0.71 -4.09
CA LEU A 85 -5.53 0.57 -2.67
C LEU A 85 -6.19 1.67 -1.81
N VAL A 86 -6.46 2.85 -2.37
CA VAL A 86 -7.23 3.94 -1.72
C VAL A 86 -8.59 3.42 -1.23
N ARG A 87 -9.37 2.79 -2.12
CA ARG A 87 -10.72 2.28 -1.78
C ARG A 87 -10.68 1.13 -0.81
N LEU A 88 -9.71 0.21 -0.97
CA LEU A 88 -9.51 -0.88 -0.01
C LEU A 88 -9.26 -0.34 1.39
N LEU A 89 -8.28 0.55 1.53
CA LEU A 89 -7.88 1.06 2.85
C LEU A 89 -8.94 1.96 3.47
N SER A 90 -9.58 2.86 2.69
CA SER A 90 -10.67 3.70 3.21
C SER A 90 -11.88 2.89 3.66
N GLY A 91 -12.21 1.78 2.98
CA GLY A 91 -13.34 0.92 3.33
C GLY A 91 -13.05 -0.12 4.42
N GLN A 92 -11.77 -0.44 4.68
CA GLN A 92 -11.38 -1.53 5.59
C GLN A 92 -10.63 -1.06 6.82
N THR A 93 -10.19 0.21 6.89
CA THR A 93 -9.34 0.72 7.98
C THR A 93 -9.84 2.07 8.49
N ALA A 94 -9.34 2.51 9.65
CA ALA A 94 -9.52 3.86 10.17
C ALA A 94 -8.29 4.75 9.88
N LEU A 95 -7.76 4.68 8.66
CA LEU A 95 -6.61 5.49 8.24
C LEU A 95 -7.04 6.83 7.67
N ASN A 96 -6.19 7.83 7.85
CA ASN A 96 -6.36 9.12 7.18
C ASN A 96 -5.72 9.05 5.78
N ILE A 97 -6.55 9.18 4.76
CA ILE A 97 -6.14 9.20 3.35
C ILE A 97 -6.24 10.63 2.83
N LYS A 98 -5.22 11.06 2.11
CA LYS A 98 -5.19 12.35 1.40
C LYS A 98 -5.24 12.07 -0.09
N ALA A 99 -6.16 12.72 -0.81
CA ALA A 99 -6.32 12.54 -2.25
C ALA A 99 -6.67 13.87 -2.92
N TYR A 100 -6.11 14.09 -4.09
CA TYR A 100 -6.41 15.23 -4.98
C TYR A 100 -7.51 14.81 -5.96
N GLY A 101 -8.77 14.71 -5.48
CA GLY A 101 -9.89 14.21 -6.25
C GLY A 101 -10.08 12.69 -6.15
N VAL A 102 -11.08 12.17 -6.83
CA VAL A 102 -11.45 10.74 -6.85
C VAL A 102 -10.84 10.03 -8.04
N GLY A 103 -10.31 8.84 -7.79
CA GLY A 103 -9.87 7.90 -8.82
C GLY A 103 -8.55 8.28 -9.50
N GLY A 104 -8.49 9.40 -10.19
CA GLY A 104 -7.33 9.86 -10.96
C GLY A 104 -6.24 10.53 -10.14
N GLY A 105 -6.61 11.37 -9.18
CA GLY A 105 -5.65 12.20 -8.45
C GLY A 105 -4.70 11.44 -7.54
N ALA A 106 -3.49 11.97 -7.39
CA ALA A 106 -2.47 11.42 -6.50
C ALA A 106 -3.01 11.26 -5.08
N SER A 107 -2.73 10.13 -4.45
CA SER A 107 -3.26 9.80 -3.13
C SER A 107 -2.19 9.21 -2.22
N SER A 108 -2.24 9.56 -0.95
CA SER A 108 -1.26 9.12 0.03
C SER A 108 -1.90 8.72 1.36
N ILE A 109 -1.18 7.91 2.13
CA ILE A 109 -1.59 7.40 3.43
C ILE A 109 -0.86 8.18 4.53
N SER A 110 -1.59 8.53 5.59
CA SER A 110 -1.03 8.98 6.86
C SER A 110 -1.45 8.00 7.96
N ILE A 111 -0.50 7.51 8.72
CA ILE A 111 -0.71 6.54 9.79
C ILE A 111 -0.22 7.16 11.10
N ARG A 112 -1.07 7.22 12.12
CA ARG A 112 -0.71 7.72 13.47
C ARG A 112 -0.07 9.12 13.45
N GLY A 113 -0.56 10.01 12.58
CA GLY A 113 -0.04 11.36 12.41
C GLY A 113 1.26 11.48 11.61
N ALA A 114 1.87 10.39 11.19
CA ALA A 114 3.05 10.40 10.34
C ALA A 114 2.70 10.87 8.91
N SER A 115 3.64 11.53 8.25
CA SER A 115 3.51 11.98 6.85
C SER A 115 3.57 10.79 5.88
N ALA A 116 3.17 11.01 4.63
CA ALA A 116 3.23 9.98 3.59
C ALA A 116 4.66 9.46 3.33
N SER A 117 5.69 10.29 3.46
CA SER A 117 7.11 9.90 3.34
C SER A 117 7.64 9.10 4.54
N GLN A 118 6.83 8.98 5.59
CA GLN A 118 7.09 8.18 6.79
C GLN A 118 6.27 6.88 6.81
N VAL A 119 5.62 6.53 5.70
CA VAL A 119 4.94 5.24 5.48
C VAL A 119 5.60 4.54 4.30
N GLN A 120 6.18 3.38 4.55
CA GLN A 120 6.85 2.60 3.52
C GLN A 120 5.85 1.66 2.82
N VAL A 121 5.86 1.66 1.49
CA VAL A 121 5.12 0.67 0.69
C VAL A 121 6.12 -0.28 0.04
N ASN A 122 5.90 -1.59 0.22
CA ASN A 122 6.81 -2.61 -0.27
C ASN A 122 6.10 -3.56 -1.24
N TRP A 123 6.77 -3.90 -2.33
CA TRP A 123 6.38 -4.99 -3.22
C TRP A 123 7.36 -6.16 -3.07
N ASN A 124 6.84 -7.32 -2.67
CA ASN A 124 7.63 -8.52 -2.38
C ASN A 124 8.87 -8.25 -1.49
N GLY A 125 8.73 -7.27 -0.56
CA GLY A 125 9.75 -6.92 0.43
C GLY A 125 10.77 -5.88 -0.03
N PHE A 126 10.62 -5.25 -1.20
CA PHE A 126 11.40 -4.10 -1.64
C PHE A 126 10.55 -2.81 -1.63
N PRO A 127 11.09 -1.69 -1.13
CA PRO A 127 10.38 -0.42 -1.09
C PRO A 127 10.11 0.10 -2.51
N ILE A 128 8.87 0.52 -2.77
CA ILE A 128 8.44 1.12 -4.05
C ILE A 128 8.08 2.61 -3.91
N ASN A 129 8.38 3.21 -2.77
CA ASN A 129 8.21 4.65 -2.59
C ASN A 129 9.04 5.42 -3.62
N SER A 130 8.49 6.53 -4.14
CA SER A 130 9.23 7.44 -5.00
C SER A 130 10.52 7.91 -4.31
N VAL A 131 11.64 7.77 -4.97
CA VAL A 131 12.94 8.18 -4.42
C VAL A 131 13.07 9.71 -4.34
N THR A 132 12.26 10.42 -5.11
CA THR A 132 12.23 11.88 -5.13
C THR A 132 11.32 12.45 -4.06
N LEU A 133 10.13 11.88 -3.85
CA LEU A 133 9.11 12.33 -2.89
C LEU A 133 9.13 11.57 -1.56
N GLY A 134 9.71 10.38 -1.52
CA GLY A 134 9.68 9.50 -0.34
C GLY A 134 8.35 8.80 -0.08
N SER A 135 7.28 9.16 -0.78
CA SER A 135 5.94 8.58 -0.66
C SER A 135 5.56 7.73 -1.87
N SER A 136 4.54 6.90 -1.73
CA SER A 136 3.91 6.19 -2.85
C SER A 136 2.55 6.79 -3.15
N ASP A 137 2.24 6.96 -4.44
CA ASP A 137 0.87 7.19 -4.87
C ASP A 137 0.08 5.88 -4.80
N ILE A 138 -0.78 5.76 -3.78
CA ILE A 138 -1.59 4.56 -3.56
C ILE A 138 -2.79 4.45 -4.51
N SER A 139 -3.10 5.51 -5.27
CA SER A 139 -4.11 5.47 -6.33
C SER A 139 -3.66 4.63 -7.52
N MET A 140 -2.34 4.49 -7.73
CA MET A 140 -1.74 3.64 -8.75
C MET A 140 -1.67 2.15 -8.37
N ILE A 141 -1.93 1.79 -7.11
CA ILE A 141 -1.78 0.40 -6.65
C ILE A 141 -3.13 -0.30 -6.77
N PRO A 142 -3.28 -1.31 -7.67
CA PRO A 142 -4.53 -2.05 -7.77
C PRO A 142 -4.75 -2.93 -6.53
N ALA A 143 -5.97 -2.93 -5.99
CA ALA A 143 -6.28 -3.72 -4.79
C ALA A 143 -6.18 -5.24 -5.05
N ALA A 144 -6.53 -5.73 -6.24
CA ALA A 144 -6.64 -7.16 -6.56
C ALA A 144 -5.39 -7.79 -7.21
N GLY A 145 -4.29 -7.06 -7.35
CA GLY A 145 -3.07 -7.57 -8.03
C GLY A 145 -2.23 -8.55 -7.19
N PHE A 146 -2.48 -8.62 -5.88
CA PHE A 146 -1.65 -9.33 -4.89
C PHE A 146 -2.40 -10.47 -4.23
N ASP A 147 -1.68 -11.42 -3.63
CA ASP A 147 -2.27 -12.52 -2.85
C ASP A 147 -2.52 -12.10 -1.39
N ARG A 148 -1.71 -11.16 -0.90
CA ARG A 148 -1.82 -10.59 0.44
C ARG A 148 -1.35 -9.14 0.47
N ILE A 149 -2.17 -8.26 1.06
CA ILE A 149 -1.79 -6.90 1.44
C ILE A 149 -1.76 -6.85 2.96
N SER A 150 -0.63 -6.43 3.54
CA SER A 150 -0.48 -6.29 5.00
C SER A 150 -0.18 -4.84 5.35
N LEU A 151 -0.95 -4.29 6.27
CA LEU A 151 -0.73 -2.98 6.87
C LEU A 151 -0.14 -3.20 8.26
N VAL A 152 1.08 -2.73 8.48
CA VAL A 152 1.81 -2.86 9.75
C VAL A 152 1.92 -1.47 10.37
N TYR A 153 1.24 -1.27 11.48
CA TYR A 153 1.26 0.00 12.21
C TYR A 153 2.57 0.12 13.00
N GLY A 154 3.13 1.32 13.08
CA GLY A 154 4.36 1.53 13.83
C GLY A 154 5.51 0.59 13.46
N ALA A 155 5.61 0.19 12.18
CA ALA A 155 6.57 -0.81 11.69
C ALA A 155 7.99 -0.57 12.19
N SER A 156 8.69 -1.65 12.52
CA SER A 156 10.04 -1.61 13.08
C SER A 156 11.08 -1.06 12.09
N GLY A 157 11.82 -0.04 12.48
CA GLY A 157 12.96 0.47 11.72
C GLY A 157 14.04 -0.58 11.47
N ALA A 158 14.22 -1.54 12.39
CA ALA A 158 15.15 -2.64 12.20
C ALA A 158 14.70 -3.59 11.07
N LEU A 159 13.39 -3.83 10.91
CA LEU A 159 12.87 -4.76 9.90
C LEU A 159 12.77 -4.13 8.53
N TYR A 160 12.27 -2.91 8.45
CA TYR A 160 11.88 -2.25 7.21
C TYR A 160 12.92 -1.21 6.74
N GLY A 161 13.69 -0.62 7.65
CA GLY A 161 14.66 0.43 7.35
C GLY A 161 14.07 1.84 7.39
N SER A 162 14.61 2.73 6.56
CA SER A 162 14.28 4.16 6.51
C SER A 162 12.80 4.42 6.18
N GLY A 163 12.20 5.44 6.82
CA GLY A 163 10.88 5.97 6.45
C GLY A 163 9.69 5.18 6.99
N THR A 164 9.77 4.63 8.22
CA THR A 164 8.72 3.76 8.79
C THR A 164 8.13 4.28 10.11
N PHE A 165 8.15 5.60 10.34
CA PHE A 165 7.60 6.17 11.57
C PHE A 165 6.09 5.89 11.73
N GLY A 166 5.32 6.00 10.65
CA GLY A 166 3.89 5.67 10.64
C GLY A 166 3.65 4.16 10.56
N GLY A 167 4.35 3.50 9.68
CA GLY A 167 4.14 2.08 9.44
C GLY A 167 4.63 1.61 8.07
N ALA A 168 4.14 0.44 7.65
CA ALA A 168 4.44 -0.11 6.34
C ALA A 168 3.22 -0.82 5.73
N VAL A 169 3.09 -0.71 4.41
CA VAL A 169 2.17 -1.51 3.59
C VAL A 169 3.00 -2.51 2.80
N SER A 170 2.68 -3.79 2.88
CA SER A 170 3.39 -4.84 2.15
C SER A 170 2.45 -5.52 1.16
N LEU A 171 2.82 -5.47 -0.12
CA LEU A 171 2.13 -6.06 -1.24
C LEU A 171 2.86 -7.35 -1.61
N ASN A 172 2.27 -8.49 -1.31
CA ASN A 172 2.96 -9.78 -1.43
C ASN A 172 2.27 -10.69 -2.44
N SER A 173 3.10 -11.36 -3.25
CA SER A 173 2.71 -12.50 -4.06
C SER A 173 3.16 -13.78 -3.37
N GLU A 174 2.22 -14.69 -3.10
CA GLU A 174 2.44 -15.94 -2.35
C GLU A 174 2.16 -17.15 -3.24
N LEU A 175 2.76 -17.15 -4.44
CA LEU A 175 2.53 -18.19 -5.43
C LEU A 175 3.33 -19.47 -5.10
N THR A 176 2.64 -20.61 -5.03
CA THR A 176 3.25 -21.93 -4.86
C THR A 176 2.86 -22.84 -6.00
N PRO A 177 3.81 -23.67 -6.52
CA PRO A 177 3.50 -24.68 -7.52
C PRO A 177 2.51 -25.71 -6.98
N GLU A 178 1.32 -25.74 -7.60
CA GLU A 178 0.22 -26.65 -7.31
C GLU A 178 -0.55 -26.87 -8.60
N ARG A 179 -1.03 -28.10 -8.84
CA ARG A 179 -1.78 -28.45 -10.06
C ARG A 179 -3.14 -27.77 -10.04
N GLY A 180 -3.47 -27.12 -11.13
CA GLY A 180 -4.80 -26.56 -11.33
C GLY A 180 -4.79 -25.32 -12.21
N ILE A 181 -6.00 -24.93 -12.58
CA ILE A 181 -6.29 -23.70 -13.30
C ILE A 181 -7.43 -23.02 -12.56
N SER A 182 -7.27 -21.75 -12.30
CA SER A 182 -8.32 -20.90 -11.71
C SER A 182 -8.20 -19.50 -12.25
N GLY A 183 -9.26 -18.74 -12.17
CA GLY A 183 -9.22 -17.37 -12.62
C GLY A 183 -10.46 -16.59 -12.24
N SER A 184 -10.38 -15.29 -12.45
CA SER A 184 -11.51 -14.38 -12.32
C SER A 184 -11.43 -13.30 -13.38
N ALA A 185 -12.59 -12.80 -13.80
CA ALA A 185 -12.69 -11.61 -14.65
C ALA A 185 -13.76 -10.70 -14.10
N TYR A 186 -13.61 -9.40 -14.30
CA TYR A 186 -14.61 -8.42 -13.90
C TYR A 186 -14.75 -7.32 -14.94
N ILE A 187 -15.93 -6.72 -14.95
CA ILE A 187 -16.23 -5.46 -15.61
C ILE A 187 -17.06 -4.60 -14.67
N GLY A 188 -16.78 -3.31 -14.61
CA GLY A 188 -17.47 -2.35 -13.75
C GLY A 188 -17.69 -1.01 -14.45
N ALA A 189 -18.74 -0.31 -14.03
CA ALA A 189 -19.06 1.04 -14.49
C ALA A 189 -19.46 1.91 -13.29
N GLN A 190 -19.19 3.22 -13.39
CA GLN A 190 -19.56 4.20 -12.37
C GLN A 190 -20.28 5.39 -13.01
N SER A 191 -21.18 6.02 -12.24
CA SER A 191 -21.90 7.21 -12.69
C SER A 191 -21.01 8.45 -12.89
N LEU A 192 -19.75 8.39 -12.43
CA LEU A 192 -18.69 9.37 -12.72
C LEU A 192 -18.11 9.21 -14.14
N ARG A 193 -18.85 8.52 -15.03
CA ARG A 193 -18.44 8.14 -16.39
C ARG A 193 -17.14 7.34 -16.41
N ALA A 194 -16.99 6.41 -15.46
CA ALA A 194 -15.87 5.50 -15.42
C ALA A 194 -16.28 4.10 -15.86
N LEU A 195 -15.37 3.45 -16.62
CA LEU A 195 -15.45 2.06 -17.00
C LEU A 195 -14.14 1.37 -16.61
N ASN A 196 -14.24 0.22 -15.96
CA ASN A 196 -13.07 -0.59 -15.62
C ASN A 196 -13.28 -2.07 -15.94
N GLY A 197 -12.21 -2.79 -16.16
CA GLY A 197 -12.24 -4.23 -16.37
C GLY A 197 -10.88 -4.86 -16.14
N GLY A 198 -10.88 -6.15 -15.89
CA GLY A 198 -9.65 -6.89 -15.70
C GLY A 198 -9.88 -8.37 -15.46
N PHE A 199 -8.78 -9.10 -15.40
CA PHE A 199 -8.81 -10.52 -15.13
C PHE A 199 -7.59 -10.99 -14.34
N THR A 200 -7.79 -12.03 -13.56
CA THR A 200 -6.73 -12.84 -12.94
C THR A 200 -6.77 -14.22 -13.54
N PHE A 201 -5.63 -14.76 -13.91
CA PHE A 201 -5.49 -16.15 -14.35
C PHE A 201 -4.34 -16.79 -13.58
N LYS A 202 -4.58 -17.97 -13.01
CA LYS A 202 -3.60 -18.81 -12.31
C LYS A 202 -3.57 -20.17 -12.98
N ALA A 203 -2.37 -20.66 -13.30
CA ALA A 203 -2.15 -22.02 -13.80
C ALA A 203 -0.94 -22.62 -13.11
N GLY A 204 -1.02 -23.90 -12.77
CA GLY A 204 0.07 -24.57 -12.10
C GLY A 204 0.18 -26.06 -12.33
N SER A 205 1.37 -26.55 -12.07
CA SER A 205 1.76 -27.97 -12.01
C SER A 205 2.53 -28.20 -10.70
N ASP A 206 3.00 -29.42 -10.46
CA ASP A 206 3.81 -29.75 -9.27
C ASP A 206 5.11 -28.92 -9.17
N ARG A 207 5.60 -28.38 -10.30
CA ARG A 207 6.88 -27.65 -10.36
C ARG A 207 6.77 -26.18 -10.74
N LEU A 208 5.76 -25.81 -11.51
CA LEU A 208 5.59 -24.45 -12.03
C LEU A 208 4.23 -23.92 -11.61
N ALA A 209 4.19 -22.68 -11.13
CA ALA A 209 2.98 -21.92 -11.01
C ALA A 209 3.16 -20.56 -11.70
N TRP A 210 2.12 -20.11 -12.36
CA TRP A 210 2.05 -18.82 -13.03
C TRP A 210 0.74 -18.12 -12.67
N LYS A 211 0.84 -16.84 -12.33
CA LYS A 211 -0.29 -15.95 -12.11
C LYS A 211 -0.11 -14.71 -12.95
N VAL A 212 -1.15 -14.28 -13.62
CA VAL A 212 -1.24 -12.98 -14.28
C VAL A 212 -2.48 -12.25 -13.78
N PHE A 213 -2.34 -10.97 -13.47
CA PHE A 213 -3.41 -10.02 -13.25
C PHE A 213 -3.24 -8.88 -14.24
N ALA A 214 -4.29 -8.54 -15.00
CA ALA A 214 -4.29 -7.40 -15.90
C ALA A 214 -5.57 -6.58 -15.68
N TRP A 215 -5.45 -5.26 -15.80
CA TRP A 215 -6.56 -4.33 -15.61
C TRP A 215 -6.47 -3.15 -16.55
N GLY A 216 -7.62 -2.47 -16.72
CA GLY A 216 -7.72 -1.19 -17.38
C GLY A 216 -8.90 -0.41 -16.83
N THR A 217 -8.73 0.90 -16.71
CA THR A 217 -9.74 1.85 -16.28
C THR A 217 -9.67 3.10 -17.12
N VAL A 218 -10.81 3.64 -17.49
CA VAL A 218 -10.97 4.97 -18.11
C VAL A 218 -12.05 5.71 -17.36
N SER A 219 -11.91 7.01 -17.16
CA SER A 219 -12.89 7.84 -16.44
C SER A 219 -12.82 9.28 -16.92
N GLU A 220 -13.97 9.88 -17.16
CA GLU A 220 -14.10 11.33 -17.32
C GLU A 220 -14.15 12.04 -15.95
N ASN A 221 -14.38 11.30 -14.88
CA ASN A 221 -14.42 11.78 -13.48
C ASN A 221 -15.33 13.02 -13.32
N GLU A 222 -16.46 13.03 -14.03
CA GLU A 222 -17.39 14.14 -14.01
C GLU A 222 -18.36 14.06 -12.82
N PHE A 223 -18.44 15.15 -12.07
CA PHE A 223 -19.44 15.33 -11.00
C PHE A 223 -19.72 16.82 -10.75
N THR A 224 -20.82 17.10 -10.08
CA THR A 224 -21.21 18.45 -9.66
C THR A 224 -20.79 18.68 -8.21
N TYR A 225 -20.23 19.84 -7.92
CA TYR A 225 -19.91 20.29 -6.56
C TYR A 225 -20.33 21.75 -6.37
N TYR A 226 -20.45 22.20 -5.12
CA TYR A 226 -20.74 23.58 -4.79
C TYR A 226 -19.43 24.37 -4.66
N ASP A 227 -19.23 25.35 -5.57
CA ASP A 227 -18.11 26.30 -5.49
C ASP A 227 -18.51 27.43 -4.52
N TYR A 228 -17.98 27.35 -3.30
CA TYR A 228 -18.27 28.34 -2.25
C TYR A 228 -17.57 29.68 -2.46
N ILE A 229 -16.61 29.79 -3.39
CA ILE A 229 -15.97 31.06 -3.77
C ILE A 229 -16.88 31.82 -4.73
N ARG A 230 -17.44 31.12 -5.74
CA ARG A 230 -18.35 31.67 -6.74
C ARG A 230 -19.83 31.63 -6.30
N GLN A 231 -20.13 30.92 -5.20
CA GLN A 231 -21.48 30.69 -4.65
C GLN A 231 -22.45 30.07 -5.68
N THR A 232 -21.98 29.10 -6.45
CA THR A 232 -22.76 28.42 -7.47
C THR A 232 -22.39 26.95 -7.57
N GLU A 233 -23.30 26.15 -8.13
CA GLU A 233 -22.95 24.78 -8.54
C GLU A 233 -22.01 24.82 -9.73
N HIS A 234 -20.98 24.01 -9.68
CA HIS A 234 -20.00 23.85 -10.74
C HIS A 234 -19.86 22.36 -11.11
N ARG A 235 -19.75 22.07 -12.40
CA ARG A 235 -19.47 20.71 -12.89
C ARG A 235 -17.99 20.58 -13.17
N GLN A 236 -17.35 19.64 -12.51
CA GLN A 236 -15.98 19.27 -12.85
C GLN A 236 -15.96 18.49 -14.16
N THR A 237 -15.10 18.90 -15.08
CA THR A 237 -14.94 18.30 -16.42
C THR A 237 -13.47 18.18 -16.82
N ASP A 238 -12.54 18.45 -15.89
CA ASP A 238 -11.09 18.49 -16.06
C ASP A 238 -10.41 17.49 -15.11
N GLY A 239 -10.95 16.29 -15.03
CA GLY A 239 -10.44 15.25 -14.15
C GLY A 239 -10.31 13.89 -14.85
N ASP A 240 -10.19 13.89 -16.16
CA ASP A 240 -10.10 12.69 -16.99
C ASP A 240 -8.86 11.88 -16.60
N TRP A 241 -9.00 10.56 -16.60
CA TRP A 241 -7.85 9.69 -16.36
C TRP A 241 -8.02 8.32 -17.00
N HIS A 242 -6.88 7.70 -17.32
CA HIS A 242 -6.83 6.29 -17.66
C HIS A 242 -5.65 5.61 -16.97
N ASP A 243 -5.84 4.35 -16.61
CA ASP A 243 -4.86 3.49 -15.94
C ASP A 243 -4.98 2.08 -16.50
N TYR A 244 -3.87 1.50 -16.92
CA TYR A 244 -3.83 0.10 -17.32
C TYR A 244 -2.49 -0.53 -16.95
N GLY A 245 -2.53 -1.82 -16.69
CA GLY A 245 -1.32 -2.53 -16.32
C GLY A 245 -1.48 -4.03 -16.22
N MET A 246 -0.36 -4.66 -15.89
CA MET A 246 -0.30 -6.10 -15.64
C MET A 246 0.72 -6.44 -14.55
N ILE A 247 0.41 -7.46 -13.79
CA ILE A 247 1.33 -8.08 -12.82
C ILE A 247 1.45 -9.56 -13.17
N HIS A 248 2.67 -10.01 -13.45
CA HIS A 248 2.99 -11.42 -13.63
C HIS A 248 3.78 -11.92 -12.43
N ASN A 249 3.46 -13.12 -11.97
CA ASN A 249 4.20 -13.84 -10.95
C ASN A 249 4.46 -15.26 -11.44
N LEU A 250 5.68 -15.73 -11.25
CA LEU A 250 6.13 -17.09 -11.57
C LEU A 250 6.79 -17.68 -10.33
N ALA A 251 6.52 -18.95 -10.07
CA ALA A 251 7.21 -19.73 -9.05
C ALA A 251 7.60 -21.08 -9.66
N PHE A 252 8.88 -21.44 -9.58
CA PHE A 252 9.42 -22.66 -10.10
C PHE A 252 10.15 -23.46 -9.00
N ARG A 253 9.63 -24.65 -8.69
CA ARG A 253 10.20 -25.55 -7.69
C ARG A 253 11.35 -26.34 -8.32
N LEU A 254 12.58 -25.98 -7.93
CA LEU A 254 13.80 -26.67 -8.35
C LEU A 254 13.94 -28.02 -7.64
N SER A 255 13.62 -28.06 -6.35
CA SER A 255 13.60 -29.24 -5.50
C SER A 255 12.54 -29.07 -4.40
N PRO A 256 12.23 -30.12 -3.60
CA PRO A 256 11.34 -29.95 -2.43
C PRO A 256 11.77 -28.84 -1.47
N ALA A 257 13.08 -28.54 -1.41
CA ALA A 257 13.67 -27.55 -0.52
C ALA A 257 13.90 -26.18 -1.18
N SER A 258 13.76 -26.03 -2.51
CA SER A 258 14.18 -24.83 -3.21
C SER A 258 13.15 -24.33 -4.23
N LEU A 259 12.92 -23.01 -4.23
CA LEU A 259 11.98 -22.31 -5.08
C LEU A 259 12.65 -21.08 -5.72
N LEU A 260 12.44 -20.93 -7.03
CA LEU A 260 12.68 -19.68 -7.75
C LEU A 260 11.38 -18.91 -7.87
N GLU A 261 11.43 -17.61 -7.68
CA GLU A 261 10.31 -16.69 -7.79
C GLU A 261 10.68 -15.57 -8.77
N ALA A 262 9.77 -15.17 -9.64
CA ALA A 262 9.94 -14.00 -10.50
C ALA A 262 8.64 -13.20 -10.53
N GLY A 263 8.77 -11.89 -10.62
CA GLY A 263 7.66 -10.98 -10.75
C GLY A 263 7.95 -9.87 -11.76
N LEU A 264 6.92 -9.45 -12.46
CA LEU A 264 6.92 -8.29 -13.34
C LEU A 264 5.66 -7.50 -13.05
N TRP A 265 5.80 -6.18 -12.83
CA TRP A 265 4.70 -5.24 -12.73
C TRP A 265 4.94 -4.12 -13.72
N TYR A 266 4.03 -3.98 -14.68
CA TYR A 266 3.99 -2.86 -15.62
C TYR A 266 2.69 -2.10 -15.46
N GLN A 267 2.78 -0.77 -15.52
CA GLN A 267 1.62 0.10 -15.44
C GLN A 267 1.90 1.42 -16.16
N GLU A 268 0.89 1.94 -16.83
CA GLU A 268 0.81 3.32 -17.31
C GLU A 268 -0.46 3.97 -16.80
N LYS A 269 -0.34 5.20 -16.31
CA LYS A 269 -1.44 6.03 -15.87
C LYS A 269 -1.22 7.46 -16.35
N GLU A 270 -2.25 8.04 -16.93
CA GLU A 270 -2.29 9.45 -17.28
C GLU A 270 -3.57 10.06 -16.70
N TYR A 271 -3.47 11.23 -16.12
CA TYR A 271 -4.60 11.90 -15.51
C TYR A 271 -4.46 13.41 -15.48
N ASP A 272 -5.58 14.08 -15.69
CA ASP A 272 -5.74 15.48 -15.42
C ASP A 272 -5.94 15.67 -13.91
N ILE A 273 -5.17 16.58 -13.33
CA ILE A 273 -5.32 16.93 -11.91
C ILE A 273 -6.49 17.90 -11.81
N PRO A 274 -7.57 17.55 -11.10
CA PRO A 274 -8.75 18.41 -11.00
C PRO A 274 -8.37 19.81 -10.55
N SER A 275 -8.92 20.82 -11.24
CA SER A 275 -8.68 22.22 -10.90
C SER A 275 -9.14 22.51 -9.47
N ARG A 276 -8.32 23.28 -8.73
CA ARG A 276 -8.73 23.77 -7.40
C ARG A 276 -9.88 24.73 -7.52
N ILE A 277 -10.80 24.72 -6.57
CA ILE A 277 -11.86 25.72 -6.46
C ILE A 277 -11.26 27.15 -6.58
N GLY A 278 -11.75 27.93 -7.54
CA GLY A 278 -11.26 29.28 -7.81
C GLY A 278 -10.01 29.38 -8.70
N SER A 279 -9.40 28.27 -9.11
CA SER A 279 -8.29 28.24 -10.07
C SER A 279 -8.78 28.19 -11.53
N THR A 280 -7.88 28.60 -12.44
CA THR A 280 -8.03 28.42 -13.90
C THR A 280 -6.88 27.60 -14.47
N THR A 281 -5.95 27.13 -13.63
CA THR A 281 -4.81 26.31 -14.08
C THR A 281 -5.29 24.94 -14.52
N TYR A 282 -4.69 24.43 -15.58
CA TYR A 282 -4.90 23.07 -16.06
C TYR A 282 -3.60 22.27 -15.89
N GLU A 283 -3.71 21.11 -15.28
CA GLU A 283 -2.55 20.31 -14.86
C GLU A 283 -2.73 18.86 -15.28
N GLN A 284 -1.69 18.24 -15.84
CA GLN A 284 -1.71 16.84 -16.22
C GLN A 284 -0.45 16.13 -15.72
N GLN A 285 -0.62 14.87 -15.33
CA GLN A 285 0.48 13.99 -14.99
C GLN A 285 0.35 12.66 -15.72
N SER A 286 1.50 12.14 -16.17
CA SER A 286 1.63 10.81 -16.75
C SER A 286 2.71 10.03 -16.00
N ASP A 287 2.39 8.82 -15.58
CA ASP A 287 3.25 7.90 -14.86
C ASP A 287 3.39 6.60 -15.65
N SER A 288 4.62 6.13 -15.83
CA SER A 288 4.94 4.82 -16.42
C SER A 288 5.91 4.09 -15.50
N THR A 289 5.63 2.85 -15.17
CA THR A 289 6.46 2.05 -14.27
C THR A 289 6.68 0.64 -14.79
N LEU A 290 7.92 0.16 -14.68
CA LEU A 290 8.29 -1.23 -14.89
C LEU A 290 9.07 -1.72 -13.66
N LYS A 291 8.52 -2.71 -12.95
CA LYS A 291 9.17 -3.32 -11.80
C LYS A 291 9.43 -4.79 -12.09
N LEU A 292 10.67 -5.21 -11.89
CA LEU A 292 11.13 -6.59 -12.05
C LEU A 292 11.64 -7.12 -10.71
N TYR A 293 11.36 -8.37 -10.42
CA TYR A 293 11.74 -9.07 -9.21
C TYR A 293 12.20 -10.48 -9.52
N LEU A 294 13.28 -10.90 -8.89
CA LEU A 294 13.78 -12.28 -8.88
C LEU A 294 14.10 -12.69 -7.45
N GLY A 295 13.72 -13.89 -7.07
CA GLY A 295 13.98 -14.47 -5.77
C GLY A 295 14.39 -15.94 -5.85
N TYR A 296 15.34 -16.33 -5.02
CA TYR A 296 15.66 -17.71 -4.74
C TYR A 296 15.49 -17.98 -3.25
N ARG A 297 14.78 -19.06 -2.93
CA ARG A 297 14.54 -19.51 -1.56
C ARG A 297 14.97 -20.95 -1.41
N TYR A 298 15.77 -21.22 -0.36
CA TYR A 298 16.16 -22.56 0.07
C TYR A 298 15.76 -22.78 1.52
N ILE A 299 15.18 -23.93 1.82
CA ILE A 299 14.75 -24.36 3.15
C ILE A 299 15.42 -25.68 3.47
N GLY A 300 16.41 -25.67 4.37
CA GLY A 300 17.04 -26.85 4.94
C GLY A 300 16.38 -27.26 6.26
N ASN A 301 16.91 -28.32 6.90
CA ASN A 301 16.32 -28.84 8.14
C ASN A 301 16.28 -27.84 9.30
N ARG A 302 17.29 -26.98 9.41
CA ARG A 302 17.44 -25.99 10.51
C ARG A 302 17.82 -24.61 10.03
N TRP A 303 17.86 -24.35 8.74
CA TRP A 303 18.22 -23.06 8.20
C TRP A 303 17.46 -22.77 6.91
N SER A 304 17.28 -21.51 6.63
CA SER A 304 16.76 -21.05 5.35
C SER A 304 17.61 -19.90 4.82
N LEU A 305 17.68 -19.83 3.49
CA LEU A 305 18.34 -18.75 2.77
C LEU A 305 17.35 -18.17 1.76
N LYS A 306 17.23 -16.86 1.73
CA LYS A 306 16.49 -16.13 0.70
C LYS A 306 17.43 -15.10 0.07
N VAL A 307 17.58 -15.18 -1.25
CA VAL A 307 18.34 -14.20 -2.05
C VAL A 307 17.38 -13.57 -3.04
N ARG A 308 17.38 -12.24 -3.11
CA ARG A 308 16.44 -11.49 -3.96
C ARG A 308 17.14 -10.35 -4.66
N ALA A 309 16.67 -10.04 -5.86
CA ALA A 309 17.06 -8.85 -6.59
C ALA A 309 15.82 -8.19 -7.21
N ALA A 310 15.83 -6.87 -7.31
CA ALA A 310 14.78 -6.13 -7.99
C ALA A 310 15.36 -4.96 -8.78
N ARG A 311 14.66 -4.61 -9.86
CA ARG A 311 14.89 -3.41 -10.65
C ARG A 311 13.56 -2.70 -10.85
N PHE A 312 13.53 -1.40 -10.56
CA PHE A 312 12.38 -0.53 -10.79
C PHE A 312 12.78 0.61 -11.70
N ASP A 313 11.98 0.85 -12.72
CA ASP A 313 12.16 1.90 -13.71
C ASP A 313 10.88 2.73 -13.73
N ASP A 314 10.94 3.94 -13.18
CA ASP A 314 9.80 4.82 -12.99
C ASP A 314 10.03 6.10 -13.79
N LEU A 315 9.04 6.49 -14.60
CA LEU A 315 9.02 7.74 -15.35
C LEU A 315 7.73 8.49 -15.02
N GLN A 316 7.86 9.73 -14.59
CA GLN A 316 6.76 10.66 -14.37
C GLN A 316 7.00 11.92 -15.19
N THR A 317 5.96 12.40 -15.86
CA THR A 317 5.94 13.72 -16.49
C THR A 317 4.76 14.50 -15.92
N TYR A 318 5.00 15.77 -15.63
CA TYR A 318 3.98 16.69 -15.12
C TYR A 318 4.10 18.01 -15.87
N TRP A 319 2.98 18.56 -16.30
CA TRP A 319 2.93 19.89 -16.84
C TRP A 319 1.71 20.67 -16.31
N GLN A 320 1.88 21.99 -16.27
CA GLN A 320 0.84 22.92 -15.87
C GLN A 320 0.72 24.04 -16.90
N LYS A 321 -0.51 24.40 -17.25
CA LYS A 321 -0.86 25.56 -18.05
C LYS A 321 -1.61 26.59 -17.21
N PRO A 322 -1.46 27.91 -17.46
CA PRO A 322 -2.21 28.94 -16.75
C PRO A 322 -3.70 28.93 -17.10
N ALA A 323 -4.07 28.37 -18.26
CA ALA A 323 -5.44 28.11 -18.71
C ALA A 323 -5.42 26.94 -19.73
N PRO A 324 -6.55 26.22 -19.93
CA PRO A 324 -6.62 25.09 -20.85
C PRO A 324 -6.12 25.41 -22.27
N ASP A 325 -6.48 26.56 -22.80
CA ASP A 325 -6.13 27.00 -24.17
C ASP A 325 -4.75 27.67 -24.27
N SER A 326 -3.99 27.75 -23.19
CA SER A 326 -2.65 28.34 -23.22
C SER A 326 -1.72 27.51 -24.10
N PRO A 327 -0.98 28.14 -25.06
CA PRO A 327 -0.01 27.44 -25.89
C PRO A 327 1.29 27.10 -25.14
N VAL A 328 1.50 27.67 -23.95
CA VAL A 328 2.76 27.56 -23.19
C VAL A 328 2.49 26.93 -21.83
N ASN A 329 3.30 25.93 -21.46
CA ASN A 329 3.31 25.39 -20.12
C ASN A 329 4.00 26.39 -19.17
N SER A 330 3.38 26.67 -18.03
CA SER A 330 4.01 27.41 -16.92
C SER A 330 4.98 26.54 -16.13
N ILE A 331 4.71 25.23 -16.10
CA ILE A 331 5.58 24.20 -15.52
C ILE A 331 5.66 23.03 -16.51
N ASP A 332 6.85 22.48 -16.67
CA ASP A 332 7.11 21.24 -17.40
C ASP A 332 8.20 20.47 -16.64
N SER A 333 7.85 19.36 -16.05
CA SER A 333 8.74 18.58 -15.19
C SER A 333 8.78 17.11 -15.62
N ARG A 334 10.01 16.59 -15.72
CA ARG A 334 10.27 15.19 -15.98
C ARG A 334 11.08 14.59 -14.85
N ILE A 335 10.61 13.48 -14.32
CA ILE A 335 11.25 12.70 -13.25
C ILE A 335 11.49 11.29 -13.80
N ALA A 336 12.74 10.89 -13.98
CA ALA A 336 13.10 9.52 -14.32
C ALA A 336 13.92 8.91 -13.18
N ALA A 337 13.46 7.83 -12.61
CA ALA A 337 14.11 7.13 -11.52
C ALA A 337 14.41 5.68 -11.89
N LEU A 338 15.63 5.23 -11.60
CA LEU A 338 16.03 3.85 -11.78
C LEU A 338 16.59 3.32 -10.45
N GLN A 339 16.01 2.23 -9.96
CA GLN A 339 16.38 1.62 -8.70
C GLN A 339 16.82 0.18 -8.92
N HIS A 340 17.92 -0.21 -8.30
CA HIS A 340 18.39 -1.58 -8.18
C HIS A 340 18.48 -1.96 -6.71
N HIS A 341 17.92 -3.09 -6.35
CA HIS A 341 17.93 -3.62 -4.98
C HIS A 341 18.44 -5.05 -4.97
N GLY A 342 19.16 -5.40 -3.92
CA GLY A 342 19.60 -6.75 -3.60
C GLY A 342 19.38 -7.04 -2.12
N ASP A 343 18.97 -8.26 -1.77
CA ASP A 343 18.74 -8.67 -0.40
C ASP A 343 19.13 -10.14 -0.21
N ILE A 344 19.91 -10.39 0.82
CA ILE A 344 20.27 -11.74 1.28
C ILE A 344 19.77 -11.86 2.71
N ASN A 345 19.01 -12.90 2.99
CA ASN A 345 18.51 -13.19 4.32
C ASN A 345 18.77 -14.65 4.67
N PHE A 346 19.48 -14.87 5.78
CA PHE A 346 19.78 -16.17 6.35
C PHE A 346 19.07 -16.31 7.69
N ARG A 347 18.46 -17.47 7.94
CA ARG A 347 17.83 -17.81 9.22
C ARG A 347 18.29 -19.18 9.67
N TYR A 348 18.57 -19.30 10.97
CA TYR A 348 18.90 -20.54 11.62
C TYR A 348 17.94 -20.83 12.79
N TYR A 349 17.43 -22.04 12.86
CA TYR A 349 16.52 -22.51 13.91
C TYR A 349 17.24 -23.42 14.87
N MET A 350 17.23 -23.09 16.16
CA MET A 350 17.79 -23.90 17.24
C MET A 350 16.69 -24.77 17.87
N PRO A 351 17.04 -25.97 18.37
CA PRO A 351 16.07 -26.87 19.02
C PRO A 351 15.36 -26.27 20.24
N SER A 352 15.97 -25.28 20.88
CA SER A 352 15.45 -24.59 22.08
C SER A 352 14.28 -23.63 21.81
N GLY A 353 13.79 -23.51 20.56
CA GLY A 353 12.82 -22.49 20.18
C GLY A 353 13.41 -21.12 19.86
N LEU A 354 14.75 -21.02 19.87
CA LEU A 354 15.47 -19.81 19.46
C LEU A 354 15.72 -19.84 17.96
N SER A 355 15.47 -18.73 17.28
CA SER A 355 15.93 -18.50 15.91
C SER A 355 16.81 -17.27 15.80
N PHE A 356 17.78 -17.35 14.90
CA PHE A 356 18.72 -16.28 14.57
C PHE A 356 18.54 -15.89 13.10
N ASP A 357 18.42 -14.62 12.83
CA ASP A 357 18.36 -14.05 11.48
C ASP A 357 19.54 -13.13 11.22
N ALA A 358 20.13 -13.20 10.03
CA ALA A 358 21.12 -12.26 9.53
C ALA A 358 20.74 -11.83 8.12
N GLY A 359 20.88 -10.54 7.81
CA GLY A 359 20.51 -9.99 6.52
C GLY A 359 21.48 -8.93 6.03
N LEU A 360 21.67 -8.92 4.71
CA LEU A 360 22.41 -7.90 3.98
C LEU A 360 21.49 -7.34 2.88
N THR A 361 21.34 -6.03 2.83
CA THR A 361 20.58 -5.34 1.79
C THR A 361 21.47 -4.33 1.08
N GLY A 362 21.43 -4.28 -0.23
CA GLY A 362 22.12 -3.28 -1.06
C GLY A 362 21.14 -2.54 -1.95
N SER A 363 21.40 -1.27 -2.21
CA SER A 363 20.61 -0.45 -3.15
C SER A 363 21.51 0.48 -3.97
N MET A 364 21.10 0.73 -5.22
CA MET A 364 21.65 1.76 -6.08
C MET A 364 20.51 2.46 -6.78
N VAL A 365 20.37 3.74 -6.55
CA VAL A 365 19.26 4.56 -7.02
C VAL A 365 19.79 5.74 -7.80
N THR A 366 19.23 5.97 -8.99
CA THR A 366 19.53 7.17 -9.78
C THR A 366 18.23 7.93 -10.06
N ALA A 367 18.29 9.25 -9.98
CA ALA A 367 17.19 10.13 -10.37
C ALA A 367 17.71 11.21 -11.32
N ASP A 368 17.03 11.32 -12.47
CA ASP A 368 17.22 12.33 -13.49
C ASP A 368 15.96 13.20 -13.53
N VAL A 369 16.06 14.39 -12.94
CA VAL A 369 14.92 15.29 -12.71
C VAL A 369 15.26 16.66 -13.27
N SER A 370 14.36 17.23 -14.07
CA SER A 370 14.57 18.54 -14.70
C SER A 370 14.89 19.66 -13.67
N ALA A 371 14.36 19.54 -12.45
CA ALA A 371 14.57 20.53 -11.38
C ALA A 371 15.86 20.34 -10.55
N TYR A 372 16.73 19.37 -10.85
CA TYR A 372 17.94 19.09 -10.03
C TYR A 372 19.25 19.64 -10.63
N GLY A 373 19.22 20.14 -11.83
CA GLY A 373 20.41 20.51 -12.60
C GLY A 373 21.18 19.30 -13.12
N ASP A 374 21.56 18.36 -12.24
CA ASP A 374 22.34 17.17 -12.57
C ASP A 374 21.66 15.89 -12.09
N LYS A 375 21.92 14.77 -12.77
CA LYS A 375 21.51 13.44 -12.34
C LYS A 375 22.10 13.09 -10.98
N LYS A 376 21.27 12.63 -10.05
CA LYS A 376 21.66 12.25 -8.69
C LYS A 376 21.81 10.74 -8.57
N LEU A 377 22.80 10.29 -7.78
CA LEU A 377 23.09 8.88 -7.52
C LEU A 377 23.22 8.66 -6.01
N GLU A 378 22.48 7.69 -5.50
CA GLU A 378 22.61 7.18 -4.14
C GLU A 378 22.96 5.70 -4.17
N LYS A 379 23.90 5.31 -3.33
CA LYS A 379 24.25 3.91 -3.02
C LYS A 379 24.01 3.66 -1.55
N GLY A 380 23.37 2.56 -1.23
CA GLY A 380 23.06 2.16 0.15
C GLY A 380 23.46 0.72 0.43
N ILE A 381 23.88 0.46 1.66
CA ILE A 381 24.05 -0.88 2.21
C ILE A 381 23.47 -0.92 3.61
N ALA A 382 22.87 -2.04 3.98
CA ALA A 382 22.32 -2.24 5.31
C ALA A 382 22.63 -3.65 5.83
N LEU A 383 22.98 -3.71 7.10
CA LEU A 383 23.15 -4.96 7.86
C LEU A 383 21.98 -5.10 8.84
N PHE A 384 21.49 -6.30 8.96
CA PHE A 384 20.39 -6.68 9.87
C PHE A 384 20.80 -7.93 10.64
N THR A 385 20.46 -7.98 11.92
CA THR A 385 20.46 -9.20 12.73
C THR A 385 19.24 -9.23 13.62
N GLY A 386 18.72 -10.42 13.90
CA GLY A 386 17.53 -10.62 14.73
C GLY A 386 17.59 -11.92 15.51
N LEU A 387 17.02 -11.90 16.70
CA LEU A 387 16.81 -13.06 17.56
C LEU A 387 15.31 -13.15 17.88
N LYS A 388 14.76 -14.34 17.77
CA LYS A 388 13.40 -14.64 18.23
C LYS A 388 13.43 -15.91 19.07
N TYR A 389 12.91 -15.80 20.27
CA TYR A 389 12.80 -16.91 21.20
C TYR A 389 11.33 -17.14 21.55
N THR A 390 10.84 -18.34 21.30
CA THR A 390 9.48 -18.76 21.65
C THR A 390 9.58 -19.85 22.69
N PHE A 391 9.03 -19.56 23.87
CA PHE A 391 8.97 -20.47 25.01
C PHE A 391 7.53 -20.55 25.50
N ASP A 392 6.91 -21.72 25.42
CA ASP A 392 5.50 -21.96 25.72
C ASP A 392 4.61 -20.89 25.04
N ARG A 393 4.03 -19.99 25.81
CA ARG A 393 3.10 -18.93 25.39
C ARG A 393 3.77 -17.58 25.16
N LEU A 394 5.05 -17.47 25.44
CA LEU A 394 5.81 -16.22 25.36
C LEU A 394 6.72 -16.24 24.15
N THR A 395 6.62 -15.21 23.33
CA THR A 395 7.58 -14.93 22.25
C THR A 395 8.28 -13.62 22.56
N LEU A 396 9.60 -13.68 22.64
CA LEU A 396 10.49 -12.53 22.76
C LEU A 396 11.24 -12.36 21.46
N GLN A 397 11.40 -11.13 21.01
CA GLN A 397 12.17 -10.84 19.81
C GLN A 397 12.98 -9.56 19.97
N SER A 398 14.17 -9.59 19.37
CA SER A 398 15.03 -8.42 19.27
C SER A 398 15.62 -8.35 17.87
N ALA A 399 15.79 -7.16 17.36
CA ALA A 399 16.40 -6.94 16.07
C ALA A 399 17.29 -5.69 16.12
N LEU A 400 18.31 -5.69 15.28
CA LEU A 400 19.24 -4.58 15.14
C LEU A 400 19.54 -4.37 13.67
N ARG A 401 19.54 -3.11 13.23
CA ARG A 401 19.88 -2.70 11.87
C ARG A 401 20.81 -1.50 11.88
N LYS A 402 21.69 -1.43 10.89
CA LYS A 402 22.50 -0.26 10.57
C LYS A 402 22.47 -0.05 9.07
N GLU A 403 22.25 1.19 8.64
CA GLU A 403 22.24 1.60 7.24
C GLU A 403 23.33 2.62 6.96
N TRP A 404 23.97 2.49 5.82
CA TRP A 404 24.95 3.45 5.29
C TRP A 404 24.54 3.82 3.87
N PHE A 405 24.49 5.11 3.62
CA PHE A 405 24.32 5.69 2.30
C PHE A 405 25.55 6.55 1.99
N ASN A 406 25.78 6.85 0.73
CA ASN A 406 26.90 7.73 0.36
C ASN A 406 26.75 9.16 0.90
N THR A 407 25.55 9.58 1.28
CA THR A 407 25.22 10.92 1.83
C THR A 407 24.94 10.89 3.33
N PHE A 408 24.32 9.84 3.83
CA PHE A 408 23.85 9.73 5.22
C PHE A 408 24.12 8.35 5.79
N SER A 409 24.04 8.22 7.11
CA SER A 409 23.99 6.92 7.78
C SER A 409 22.99 6.95 8.93
N SER A 410 22.28 5.86 9.14
CA SER A 410 21.46 5.70 10.34
C SER A 410 22.36 5.57 11.58
N GLY A 411 21.85 5.88 12.77
CA GLY A 411 22.34 5.29 14.01
C GLY A 411 22.12 3.77 14.01
N LEU A 412 22.46 3.09 15.10
CA LEU A 412 21.95 1.74 15.35
C LEU A 412 20.43 1.83 15.58
N LEU A 413 19.68 0.93 14.94
CA LEU A 413 18.24 0.86 14.99
C LEU A 413 17.81 -0.42 15.74
N PRO A 414 17.83 -0.42 17.08
CA PRO A 414 17.32 -1.54 17.85
C PRO A 414 15.80 -1.60 17.82
N SER A 415 15.26 -2.83 17.91
CA SER A 415 13.85 -3.11 18.10
C SER A 415 13.72 -4.28 19.09
N PHE A 416 12.77 -4.17 20.00
CA PHE A 416 12.44 -5.19 21.00
C PHE A 416 10.95 -5.43 20.99
N GLY A 417 10.55 -6.68 20.97
CA GLY A 417 9.16 -7.08 20.94
C GLY A 417 8.85 -8.23 21.86
N LEU A 418 7.64 -8.21 22.38
CA LEU A 418 7.05 -9.24 23.22
C LEU A 418 5.65 -9.58 22.70
N LYS A 419 5.34 -10.87 22.63
CA LYS A 419 3.99 -11.39 22.46
C LYS A 419 3.75 -12.46 23.52
N TRP A 420 2.66 -12.35 24.25
CA TRP A 420 2.25 -13.32 25.26
C TRP A 420 0.83 -13.80 25.00
N ASP A 421 0.69 -15.08 24.67
CA ASP A 421 -0.60 -15.75 24.55
C ASP A 421 -1.13 -16.07 25.95
N ALA A 422 -1.61 -15.06 26.68
CA ALA A 422 -2.01 -15.14 28.09
C ALA A 422 -3.09 -16.21 28.31
N ILE A 423 -4.09 -16.25 27.40
CA ILE A 423 -5.08 -17.32 27.29
C ILE A 423 -5.09 -17.76 25.83
N PRO A 424 -4.54 -18.96 25.49
CA PRO A 424 -4.44 -19.42 24.11
C PRO A 424 -5.75 -19.36 23.36
N GLY A 425 -5.73 -18.72 22.17
CA GLY A 425 -6.91 -18.53 21.34
C GLY A 425 -7.94 -17.51 21.84
N GLN A 426 -7.69 -16.87 22.98
CA GLN A 426 -8.62 -15.89 23.55
C GLN A 426 -7.99 -14.55 23.88
N TRP A 427 -6.81 -14.51 24.49
CA TRP A 427 -6.22 -13.27 24.96
C TRP A 427 -4.71 -13.23 24.66
N VAL A 428 -4.33 -12.28 23.83
CA VAL A 428 -2.95 -12.03 23.44
C VAL A 428 -2.55 -10.63 23.88
N LEU A 429 -1.42 -10.53 24.58
CA LEU A 429 -0.78 -9.26 24.91
C LEU A 429 0.47 -9.11 24.06
N ARG A 430 0.73 -7.90 23.59
CA ARG A 430 1.94 -7.55 22.85
C ARG A 430 2.51 -6.22 23.30
N ALA A 431 3.82 -6.05 23.16
CA ALA A 431 4.52 -4.79 23.37
C ALA A 431 5.70 -4.69 22.42
N ASN A 432 5.96 -3.48 21.94
CA ASN A 432 7.06 -3.18 21.02
C ASN A 432 7.73 -1.85 21.37
N TYR A 433 9.04 -1.84 21.25
CA TYR A 433 9.87 -0.64 21.15
C TYR A 433 10.68 -0.72 19.86
N SER A 434 10.70 0.34 19.08
CA SER A 434 11.50 0.40 17.86
C SER A 434 12.10 1.78 17.63
N LYS A 435 13.43 1.85 17.52
CA LYS A 435 14.14 3.03 17.03
C LYS A 435 14.00 3.13 15.52
N LYS A 436 13.86 4.35 15.01
CA LYS A 436 13.52 4.64 13.62
C LYS A 436 14.41 5.75 13.06
N PHE A 437 14.44 5.81 11.73
CA PHE A 437 15.26 6.73 10.97
C PHE A 437 14.58 7.02 9.63
N ARG A 438 14.68 8.25 9.13
CA ARG A 438 14.36 8.59 7.74
C ARG A 438 15.41 9.55 7.19
N LYS A 439 16.04 9.15 6.09
CA LYS A 439 16.92 10.04 5.34
C LYS A 439 16.10 11.06 4.56
N PRO A 440 16.61 12.28 4.30
CA PRO A 440 16.01 13.21 3.37
C PRO A 440 15.84 12.59 1.98
N THR A 441 14.80 12.98 1.27
CA THR A 441 14.54 12.55 -0.12
C THR A 441 15.36 13.38 -1.10
N PHE A 442 15.39 12.98 -2.36
CA PHE A 442 16.07 13.78 -3.37
C PHE A 442 15.42 15.15 -3.58
N ASN A 443 14.08 15.28 -3.50
CA ASN A 443 13.42 16.59 -3.56
C ASN A 443 13.77 17.43 -2.33
N ASP A 444 13.82 16.83 -1.14
CA ASP A 444 14.20 17.55 0.08
C ASP A 444 15.58 18.23 -0.09
N LEU A 445 16.52 17.55 -0.78
CA LEU A 445 17.90 18.03 -0.90
C LEU A 445 18.16 18.88 -2.15
N PHE A 446 17.55 18.52 -3.30
CA PHE A 446 18.08 18.95 -4.61
C PHE A 446 17.05 19.70 -5.47
N TRP A 447 15.81 19.87 -5.04
CA TRP A 447 14.79 20.59 -5.81
C TRP A 447 15.14 22.07 -5.98
N ILE A 448 15.18 22.57 -7.22
CA ILE A 448 15.48 23.97 -7.54
C ILE A 448 14.24 24.64 -8.14
N PRO A 449 13.75 25.78 -7.55
CA PRO A 449 14.19 26.38 -6.26
C PRO A 449 13.54 25.68 -5.06
N GLY A 450 14.24 25.63 -3.91
CA GLY A 450 13.62 25.31 -2.62
C GLY A 450 14.23 24.13 -1.85
N GLY A 451 14.92 23.18 -2.49
CA GLY A 451 15.60 22.09 -1.78
C GLY A 451 16.65 22.61 -0.79
N ASN A 452 16.91 21.83 0.25
CA ASN A 452 17.83 22.18 1.32
C ASN A 452 18.86 21.05 1.55
N PRO A 453 20.10 21.20 1.07
CA PRO A 453 21.13 20.18 1.24
C PRO A 453 21.65 20.02 2.67
N ASP A 454 21.34 20.98 3.57
CA ASP A 454 21.80 20.98 4.97
C ASP A 454 20.83 20.26 5.93
N LEU A 455 19.84 19.55 5.41
CA LEU A 455 18.86 18.81 6.22
C LEU A 455 19.51 17.66 6.99
N ASN A 456 19.16 17.56 8.26
CA ASN A 456 19.42 16.38 9.07
C ASN A 456 18.45 15.26 8.76
N PRO A 457 18.89 13.98 8.84
CA PRO A 457 17.97 12.85 8.84
C PRO A 457 17.06 12.85 10.09
N GLU A 458 15.81 12.46 9.90
CA GLU A 458 14.89 12.26 11.02
C GLU A 458 15.30 11.06 11.86
N ASN A 459 15.24 11.19 13.17
CA ASN A 459 15.55 10.16 14.16
C ASN A 459 14.45 10.12 15.22
N GLY A 460 14.14 8.93 15.71
CA GLY A 460 13.15 8.80 16.76
C GLY A 460 12.84 7.37 17.13
N TYR A 461 11.73 7.17 17.84
CA TYR A 461 11.29 5.86 18.27
C TYR A 461 9.77 5.79 18.41
N THR A 462 9.24 4.57 18.38
CA THR A 462 7.86 4.26 18.74
C THR A 462 7.82 3.23 19.84
N ILE A 463 6.90 3.42 20.79
CA ILE A 463 6.54 2.45 21.82
C ILE A 463 5.06 2.16 21.64
N GLU A 464 4.68 0.89 21.66
CA GLU A 464 3.29 0.48 21.67
C GLU A 464 3.07 -0.73 22.58
N ALA A 465 1.86 -0.84 23.09
CA ALA A 465 1.36 -2.03 23.77
C ALA A 465 0.00 -2.39 23.20
N GLY A 466 -0.32 -3.67 23.07
CA GLY A 466 -1.58 -4.11 22.50
C GLY A 466 -2.21 -5.26 23.25
N SER A 467 -3.53 -5.32 23.20
CA SER A 467 -4.34 -6.42 23.71
C SER A 467 -5.31 -6.87 22.64
N GLU A 468 -5.17 -8.11 22.20
CA GLU A 468 -6.09 -8.77 21.27
C GLU A 468 -6.92 -9.78 22.06
N ASN A 469 -8.24 -9.73 21.90
CA ASN A 469 -9.14 -10.63 22.61
C ASN A 469 -10.13 -11.25 21.64
N THR A 470 -10.38 -12.56 21.82
CA THR A 470 -11.38 -13.32 21.08
C THR A 470 -12.33 -13.99 22.08
N PHE A 471 -13.58 -13.57 22.08
CA PHE A 471 -14.61 -14.09 22.97
C PHE A 471 -15.60 -14.94 22.16
N HIS A 472 -15.64 -16.23 22.41
CA HIS A 472 -16.65 -17.13 21.89
C HIS A 472 -17.94 -16.99 22.71
N VAL A 473 -18.88 -16.14 22.23
CA VAL A 473 -20.18 -15.91 22.89
C VAL A 473 -21.07 -17.15 22.78
N SER A 474 -20.95 -17.85 21.65
CA SER A 474 -21.58 -19.15 21.37
C SER A 474 -20.79 -19.89 20.32
N GLU A 475 -21.17 -21.14 20.01
CA GLU A 475 -20.59 -21.90 18.87
C GLU A 475 -20.73 -21.18 17.52
N LYS A 476 -21.68 -20.26 17.42
CA LYS A 476 -22.04 -19.53 16.20
C LYS A 476 -21.63 -18.07 16.21
N SER A 477 -21.13 -17.55 17.32
CA SER A 477 -20.90 -16.11 17.51
C SER A 477 -19.57 -15.83 18.21
N VAL A 478 -18.78 -14.93 17.62
CA VAL A 478 -17.47 -14.52 18.12
C VAL A 478 -17.39 -13.00 18.17
N ILE A 479 -16.80 -12.48 19.23
CA ILE A 479 -16.39 -11.07 19.37
C ILE A 479 -14.87 -11.03 19.37
N GLU A 480 -14.30 -10.17 18.54
CA GLU A 480 -12.86 -9.92 18.45
C GLU A 480 -12.60 -8.45 18.78
N THR A 481 -11.62 -8.17 19.64
CA THR A 481 -11.24 -6.79 19.97
C THR A 481 -9.72 -6.64 19.92
N ASP A 482 -9.27 -5.47 19.49
CA ASP A 482 -7.87 -5.04 19.55
C ASP A 482 -7.81 -3.62 20.10
N ILE A 483 -6.96 -3.40 21.08
CA ILE A 483 -6.71 -2.10 21.70
C ILE A 483 -5.20 -1.89 21.71
N THR A 484 -4.73 -0.82 21.03
CA THR A 484 -3.30 -0.56 20.89
C THR A 484 -2.99 0.92 21.12
N PRO A 485 -2.70 1.36 22.36
CA PRO A 485 -2.08 2.64 22.65
C PRO A 485 -0.66 2.68 22.11
N TYR A 486 -0.23 3.87 21.65
CA TYR A 486 1.11 4.12 21.14
C TYR A 486 1.63 5.51 21.47
N TYR A 487 2.94 5.63 21.46
CA TYR A 487 3.68 6.88 21.54
C TYR A 487 4.79 6.88 20.49
N THR A 488 4.86 7.92 19.67
CA THR A 488 5.92 8.14 18.69
C THR A 488 6.59 9.48 18.94
N HIS A 489 7.92 9.47 18.94
CA HIS A 489 8.78 10.63 19.08
C HIS A 489 9.70 10.74 17.87
N VAL A 490 9.76 11.93 17.25
CA VAL A 490 10.58 12.21 16.07
C VAL A 490 11.36 13.48 16.31
N ASN A 491 12.68 13.43 16.20
CA ASN A 491 13.55 14.59 16.14
C ASN A 491 13.91 14.89 14.68
N ASP A 492 14.20 16.15 14.38
CA ASP A 492 14.60 16.62 13.06
C ASP A 492 13.58 16.27 11.95
N MET A 493 12.27 16.24 12.26
CA MET A 493 11.25 15.94 11.27
C MET A 493 11.28 16.91 10.10
N ILE A 494 11.37 16.41 8.87
CA ILE A 494 11.44 17.24 7.65
C ILE A 494 10.03 17.61 7.20
N VAL A 495 9.76 18.90 7.11
CA VAL A 495 8.46 19.43 6.67
C VAL A 495 8.68 20.55 5.65
N TRP A 496 7.94 20.48 4.54
CA TRP A 496 7.93 21.56 3.55
C TRP A 496 7.02 22.69 4.01
N ARG A 497 7.53 23.93 3.98
CA ARG A 497 6.81 25.14 4.34
C ARG A 497 7.02 26.29 3.36
N PRO A 498 6.10 27.26 3.30
CA PRO A 498 6.33 28.48 2.58
C PRO A 498 7.60 29.20 3.09
N GLY A 499 8.59 29.40 2.23
CA GLY A 499 9.87 30.08 2.52
C GLY A 499 10.00 31.41 1.78
N GLY A 500 8.93 32.21 1.68
CA GLY A 500 8.88 33.42 0.88
C GLY A 500 8.30 33.14 -0.51
N ALA A 501 9.13 33.22 -1.57
CA ALA A 501 8.68 33.04 -2.95
C ALA A 501 8.40 31.56 -3.33
N TYR A 502 8.91 30.60 -2.59
CA TYR A 502 8.76 29.16 -2.83
C TYR A 502 8.72 28.35 -1.53
N TRP A 503 8.27 27.11 -1.63
CA TRP A 503 8.30 26.16 -0.53
C TRP A 503 9.70 25.60 -0.34
N SER A 504 10.11 25.41 0.93
CA SER A 504 11.40 24.83 1.28
C SER A 504 11.27 23.86 2.45
N PRO A 505 12.01 22.74 2.45
CA PRO A 505 12.00 21.80 3.56
C PRO A 505 12.90 22.28 4.70
N LYS A 506 12.42 22.10 5.92
CA LYS A 506 13.14 22.40 7.17
C LYS A 506 13.00 21.25 8.15
N ASN A 507 13.97 21.11 9.04
CA ASN A 507 13.85 20.22 10.18
C ASN A 507 13.06 20.91 11.31
N TYR A 508 12.08 20.20 11.86
CA TYR A 508 11.47 20.56 13.16
C TYR A 508 12.24 19.87 14.27
N GLN A 509 12.47 20.58 15.36
CA GLN A 509 13.26 20.05 16.46
C GLN A 509 12.65 18.79 17.05
N GLU A 510 11.32 18.77 17.25
CA GLU A 510 10.64 17.64 17.87
C GLU A 510 9.19 17.53 17.41
N VAL A 511 8.75 16.30 17.08
CA VAL A 511 7.34 15.96 16.89
C VAL A 511 6.97 14.80 17.79
N ARG A 512 5.87 14.94 18.52
CA ARG A 512 5.30 13.92 19.41
C ARG A 512 3.91 13.54 18.94
N SER A 513 3.67 12.24 18.79
CA SER A 513 2.35 11.68 18.47
C SER A 513 1.95 10.69 19.55
N VAL A 514 0.78 10.90 20.13
CA VAL A 514 0.16 10.02 21.13
C VAL A 514 -1.19 9.59 20.61
N GLY A 515 -1.51 8.32 20.73
CA GLY A 515 -2.80 7.86 20.26
C GLY A 515 -3.15 6.45 20.69
N ILE A 516 -4.29 6.01 20.20
CA ILE A 516 -4.81 4.66 20.43
C ILE A 516 -5.55 4.19 19.18
N ASP A 517 -5.24 2.99 18.74
CA ASP A 517 -6.00 2.28 17.70
C ASP A 517 -6.91 1.23 18.36
N LEU A 518 -8.18 1.27 18.02
CA LEU A 518 -9.19 0.34 18.53
C LEU A 518 -9.82 -0.42 17.37
N SER A 519 -10.12 -1.69 17.56
CA SER A 519 -11.06 -2.42 16.72
C SER A 519 -11.95 -3.33 17.54
N ALA A 520 -13.23 -3.44 17.12
CA ALA A 520 -14.21 -4.33 17.71
C ALA A 520 -15.01 -4.99 16.59
N GLY A 521 -14.93 -6.30 16.50
CA GLY A 521 -15.61 -7.13 15.53
C GLY A 521 -16.60 -8.07 16.20
N PHE A 522 -17.77 -8.23 15.61
CA PHE A 522 -18.75 -9.26 15.94
C PHE A 522 -19.06 -10.06 14.69
N THR A 523 -18.96 -11.38 14.76
CA THR A 523 -19.34 -12.27 13.66
C THR A 523 -20.32 -13.32 14.20
N MET A 524 -21.44 -13.50 13.50
CA MET A 524 -22.43 -14.54 13.75
C MET A 524 -22.64 -15.35 12.46
N LYS A 525 -22.66 -16.68 12.61
CA LYS A 525 -22.97 -17.63 11.52
C LYS A 525 -24.12 -18.53 11.94
N HIS A 526 -25.19 -18.52 11.18
CA HIS A 526 -26.35 -19.39 11.40
C HIS A 526 -26.85 -19.92 10.07
N GLU A 527 -26.67 -21.21 9.83
CA GLU A 527 -26.99 -21.88 8.55
C GLU A 527 -26.41 -21.15 7.33
N LYS A 528 -27.29 -20.54 6.50
CA LYS A 528 -26.92 -19.80 5.29
C LYS A 528 -26.76 -18.28 5.53
N ILE A 529 -26.89 -17.85 6.79
CA ILE A 529 -26.79 -16.43 7.18
C ILE A 529 -25.44 -16.22 7.88
N LYS A 530 -24.69 -15.24 7.40
CA LYS A 530 -23.50 -14.72 8.08
C LYS A 530 -23.68 -13.22 8.27
N PHE A 531 -23.67 -12.76 9.51
CA PHE A 531 -23.60 -11.35 9.85
C PHE A 531 -22.22 -11.03 10.43
N SER A 532 -21.66 -9.90 10.04
CA SER A 532 -20.38 -9.41 10.54
C SER A 532 -20.46 -7.89 10.72
N SER A 533 -20.07 -7.41 11.87
CA SER A 533 -19.98 -5.98 12.21
C SER A 533 -18.57 -5.69 12.69
N MET A 534 -17.88 -4.72 12.11
CA MET A 534 -16.50 -4.35 12.44
C MET A 534 -16.42 -2.84 12.61
N LEU A 535 -16.13 -2.39 13.81
CA LEU A 535 -15.82 -1.00 14.13
C LEU A 535 -14.30 -0.84 14.29
N LYS A 536 -13.75 0.15 13.64
CA LYS A 536 -12.35 0.57 13.78
C LYS A 536 -12.29 2.05 14.10
N VAL A 537 -11.42 2.41 15.04
CA VAL A 537 -11.23 3.80 15.50
C VAL A 537 -9.75 4.07 15.63
N GLY A 538 -9.31 5.18 15.07
CA GLY A 538 -7.99 5.78 15.29
C GLY A 538 -8.14 7.11 16.03
N LEU A 539 -7.52 7.22 17.18
CA LEU A 539 -7.33 8.48 17.92
C LEU A 539 -5.86 8.86 17.83
N ASN A 540 -5.56 10.07 17.38
CA ASN A 540 -4.19 10.55 17.22
C ASN A 540 -4.08 12.03 17.54
N HIS A 541 -3.17 12.37 18.46
CA HIS A 541 -2.81 13.75 18.75
C HIS A 541 -1.32 13.95 18.46
N SER A 542 -1.01 14.76 17.45
CA SER A 542 0.36 15.03 16.99
C SER A 542 0.67 16.52 17.09
N VAL A 543 1.75 16.85 17.78
CA VAL A 543 2.24 18.23 17.96
C VAL A 543 3.70 18.34 17.58
N ALA A 544 4.05 19.45 16.97
CA ALA A 544 5.42 19.83 16.60
C ALA A 544 5.90 21.01 17.43
N ASN A 545 7.17 21.03 17.83
CA ASN A 545 7.85 22.15 18.46
C ASN A 545 8.88 22.71 17.48
N GLU A 546 8.95 24.04 17.35
CA GLU A 546 10.03 24.75 16.63
C GLU A 546 11.22 25.06 17.54
N GLU A 547 12.39 25.41 16.96
CA GLU A 547 13.65 25.64 17.69
C GLU A 547 13.56 26.76 18.73
N ASP A 548 12.68 27.75 18.56
CA ASP A 548 12.59 28.92 19.42
C ASP A 548 11.65 28.78 20.63
N GLY A 549 11.19 27.58 20.93
CA GLY A 549 10.29 27.35 22.08
C GLY A 549 8.91 27.99 21.93
N GLN A 550 8.61 28.55 20.76
CA GLN A 550 7.31 29.10 20.42
C GLN A 550 6.37 28.02 19.89
N GLU A 551 5.18 28.06 20.37
CA GLU A 551 3.94 27.37 20.06
C GLU A 551 4.00 25.93 19.51
N LYS A 552 3.30 25.06 20.23
CA LYS A 552 2.93 23.71 19.76
C LYS A 552 2.05 23.82 18.53
N LEU A 553 2.60 23.55 17.36
CA LEU A 553 1.83 23.49 16.12
C LEU A 553 1.20 22.10 15.97
N THR A 554 -0.09 22.05 15.69
CA THR A 554 -0.76 20.81 15.34
C THR A 554 -0.35 20.38 13.93
N MET A 555 -0.06 19.09 13.73
CA MET A 555 0.32 18.57 12.40
C MET A 555 -0.81 18.75 11.39
N LEU A 556 -0.48 19.36 10.23
CA LEU A 556 -1.45 19.63 9.17
C LEU A 556 -2.01 18.34 8.58
N TYR A 557 -3.31 18.35 8.26
CA TYR A 557 -4.04 17.21 7.72
C TYR A 557 -3.96 15.96 8.59
N SER A 558 -3.82 16.12 9.90
CA SER A 558 -3.81 15.04 10.89
C SER A 558 -5.07 15.14 11.76
N PRO A 559 -6.15 14.41 11.46
CA PRO A 559 -7.37 14.42 12.27
C PRO A 559 -7.12 13.77 13.62
N LEU A 560 -7.77 14.31 14.68
CA LEU A 560 -7.75 13.72 16.02
C LEU A 560 -8.47 12.36 16.05
N PHE A 561 -9.55 12.21 15.28
CA PHE A 561 -10.42 11.04 15.30
C PHE A 561 -10.77 10.62 13.87
N VAL A 562 -10.58 9.33 13.58
CA VAL A 562 -11.04 8.67 12.35
C VAL A 562 -11.74 7.37 12.75
N SER A 563 -12.89 7.08 12.15
CA SER A 563 -13.54 5.79 12.37
C SER A 563 -14.08 5.19 11.08
N SER A 564 -14.17 3.87 11.05
CA SER A 564 -14.83 3.08 10.03
C SER A 564 -15.68 2.01 10.70
N TRP A 565 -16.97 1.99 10.41
CA TRP A 565 -17.91 0.98 10.90
C TRP A 565 -18.55 0.26 9.72
N LYS A 566 -18.17 -0.99 9.55
CA LYS A 566 -18.60 -1.84 8.46
C LYS A 566 -19.54 -2.95 8.96
N ASN A 567 -20.70 -3.07 8.35
CA ASN A 567 -21.68 -4.12 8.62
C ASN A 567 -21.91 -4.92 7.34
N SER A 568 -21.82 -6.23 7.42
CA SER A 568 -21.99 -7.13 6.28
C SER A 568 -22.97 -8.25 6.62
N LEU A 569 -23.93 -8.48 5.74
CA LEU A 569 -24.90 -9.57 5.84
C LEU A 569 -24.81 -10.42 4.56
N THR A 570 -24.54 -11.70 4.71
CA THR A 570 -24.65 -12.67 3.62
C THR A 570 -25.82 -13.61 3.93
N ALA A 571 -26.76 -13.78 3.02
CA ALA A 571 -27.93 -14.63 3.17
C ALA A 571 -28.13 -15.45 1.88
N GLY A 572 -27.63 -16.70 1.89
CA GLY A 572 -27.66 -17.56 0.72
C GLY A 572 -26.84 -16.98 -0.44
N ILE A 573 -27.52 -16.52 -1.49
CA ILE A 573 -26.89 -15.92 -2.68
C ILE A 573 -26.75 -14.39 -2.55
N PHE A 574 -27.38 -13.75 -1.57
CA PHE A 574 -27.40 -12.30 -1.40
C PHE A 574 -26.34 -11.85 -0.43
N ASP A 575 -25.73 -10.71 -0.72
CA ASP A 575 -24.86 -9.97 0.18
C ASP A 575 -25.27 -8.50 0.25
N LEU A 576 -25.17 -7.94 1.45
CA LEU A 576 -25.39 -6.53 1.75
C LEU A 576 -24.27 -6.04 2.64
N GLU A 577 -23.71 -4.90 2.29
CA GLU A 577 -22.67 -4.23 3.08
C GLU A 577 -23.04 -2.76 3.26
N VAL A 578 -22.90 -2.27 4.49
CA VAL A 578 -23.06 -0.86 4.84
C VAL A 578 -21.79 -0.43 5.57
N THR A 579 -21.13 0.59 5.03
CA THR A 579 -19.91 1.16 5.63
C THR A 579 -20.20 2.61 6.03
N HIS A 580 -19.92 2.98 7.27
CA HIS A 580 -19.96 4.35 7.76
C HIS A 580 -18.54 4.79 8.11
N GLY A 581 -18.07 5.87 7.52
CA GLY A 581 -16.80 6.52 7.80
C GLY A 581 -17.01 7.90 8.42
N PHE A 582 -16.22 8.23 9.45
CA PHE A 582 -16.17 9.56 10.02
C PHE A 582 -14.73 10.04 10.17
N THR A 583 -14.48 11.30 9.81
CA THR A 583 -13.19 11.99 10.03
C THR A 583 -13.47 13.33 10.70
N SER A 584 -12.79 13.59 11.82
CA SER A 584 -12.91 14.85 12.56
C SER A 584 -12.33 16.04 11.79
N ALA A 585 -12.63 17.25 12.26
CA ALA A 585 -11.97 18.45 11.79
C ALA A 585 -10.43 18.31 11.91
N ARG A 586 -9.70 18.95 10.98
CA ARG A 586 -8.24 18.88 10.90
C ARG A 586 -7.65 20.16 10.35
N HIS A 587 -6.52 20.56 10.87
CA HIS A 587 -5.82 21.75 10.39
C HIS A 587 -5.32 21.58 8.96
N TYR A 588 -5.55 22.56 8.08
CA TYR A 588 -4.93 22.68 6.77
C TYR A 588 -3.94 23.87 6.70
N SER A 589 -4.02 24.80 7.65
CA SER A 589 -3.03 25.80 7.99
C SER A 589 -2.99 25.94 9.51
N ASP A 590 -2.08 26.75 10.03
CA ASP A 590 -1.84 26.87 11.48
C ASP A 590 -3.10 27.29 12.26
N ASP A 591 -3.96 28.13 11.67
CA ASP A 591 -5.16 28.72 12.28
C ASP A 591 -6.49 28.29 11.66
N ARG A 592 -6.48 27.41 10.62
CA ARG A 592 -7.69 27.06 9.87
C ARG A 592 -7.92 25.56 9.81
N LEU A 593 -9.18 25.18 9.93
CA LEU A 593 -9.64 23.79 9.92
C LEU A 593 -10.42 23.47 8.65
N LEU A 594 -10.23 22.26 8.14
CA LEU A 594 -11.20 21.59 7.29
C LEU A 594 -12.30 21.00 8.14
N ASP A 595 -13.54 21.11 7.66
CA ASP A 595 -14.72 20.59 8.34
C ASP A 595 -14.66 19.05 8.51
N PRO A 596 -15.27 18.53 9.59
CA PRO A 596 -15.47 17.09 9.73
C PRO A 596 -16.46 16.58 8.69
N TYR A 597 -16.37 15.29 8.35
CA TYR A 597 -17.31 14.68 7.43
C TYR A 597 -17.70 13.25 7.80
N ASN A 598 -18.91 12.87 7.38
CA ASN A 598 -19.45 11.52 7.47
C ASN A 598 -19.77 10.99 6.07
N LEU A 599 -19.38 9.75 5.82
CA LEU A 599 -19.71 9.06 4.58
C LEU A 599 -20.44 7.75 4.90
N ILE A 600 -21.49 7.48 4.17
CA ILE A 600 -22.20 6.19 4.23
C ILE A 600 -22.19 5.61 2.82
N ASP A 601 -21.62 4.41 2.71
CA ASP A 601 -21.61 3.63 1.47
C ASP A 601 -22.46 2.37 1.68
N ILE A 602 -23.27 2.01 0.67
CA ILE A 602 -24.07 0.78 0.66
C ILE A 602 -23.72 -0.02 -0.58
N ARG A 603 -23.48 -1.32 -0.41
CA ARG A 603 -23.28 -2.26 -1.50
C ARG A 603 -24.22 -3.44 -1.33
N ALA A 604 -24.97 -3.77 -2.37
CA ALA A 604 -25.80 -4.98 -2.46
C ALA A 604 -25.27 -5.89 -3.58
N GLY A 605 -25.32 -7.19 -3.39
CA GLY A 605 -24.82 -8.14 -4.35
C GLY A 605 -25.60 -9.45 -4.40
N VAL A 606 -25.43 -10.14 -5.53
CA VAL A 606 -25.97 -11.48 -5.77
C VAL A 606 -24.85 -12.35 -6.31
N ASN A 607 -24.68 -13.54 -5.72
CA ASN A 607 -23.66 -14.51 -6.10
C ASN A 607 -24.31 -15.82 -6.54
N ILE A 608 -24.22 -16.16 -7.82
CA ILE A 608 -24.92 -17.30 -8.43
C ILE A 608 -23.89 -18.30 -8.92
N LYS A 609 -24.10 -19.57 -8.66
CA LYS A 609 -23.30 -20.65 -9.27
C LYS A 609 -23.56 -20.71 -10.77
N ALA A 610 -22.54 -20.73 -11.60
CA ALA A 610 -22.60 -20.79 -13.05
C ALA A 610 -21.64 -21.89 -13.56
N GLY A 611 -22.17 -23.06 -13.81
CA GLY A 611 -21.35 -24.23 -14.18
C GLY A 611 -20.38 -24.61 -13.06
N LYS A 612 -19.07 -24.61 -13.37
CA LYS A 612 -17.99 -24.86 -12.39
C LYS A 612 -17.59 -23.59 -11.63
N GLY A 613 -18.06 -22.42 -12.04
CA GLY A 613 -17.69 -21.14 -11.48
C GLY A 613 -18.84 -20.43 -10.75
N LYS A 614 -18.62 -19.16 -10.46
CA LYS A 614 -19.54 -18.28 -9.75
C LYS A 614 -19.60 -16.92 -10.44
N ILE A 615 -20.80 -16.41 -10.68
CA ILE A 615 -21.02 -15.04 -11.14
C ILE A 615 -21.46 -14.19 -9.93
N GLY A 616 -20.78 -13.08 -9.71
CA GLY A 616 -21.15 -12.03 -8.78
C GLY A 616 -21.67 -10.81 -9.54
N MET A 617 -22.76 -10.22 -9.08
CA MET A 617 -23.28 -8.94 -9.57
C MET A 617 -23.46 -8.02 -8.36
N HIS A 618 -22.87 -6.85 -8.39
CA HIS A 618 -22.88 -5.91 -7.26
C HIS A 618 -23.28 -4.52 -7.74
N LEU A 619 -24.11 -3.87 -6.95
CA LEU A 619 -24.50 -2.47 -7.10
C LEU A 619 -24.08 -1.75 -5.81
N SER A 620 -23.41 -0.61 -5.96
CA SER A 620 -23.02 0.23 -4.82
C SER A 620 -23.53 1.66 -4.99
N CYS A 621 -23.95 2.24 -3.87
CA CYS A 621 -24.23 3.67 -3.75
C CYS A 621 -23.20 4.23 -2.77
N ASN A 622 -22.30 5.06 -3.26
CA ASN A 622 -21.25 5.69 -2.46
C ASN A 622 -21.71 7.10 -2.05
N ASN A 623 -21.33 7.51 -0.83
CA ASN A 623 -21.79 8.76 -0.23
C ASN A 623 -23.30 8.94 -0.32
N VAL A 624 -24.05 7.99 0.24
CA VAL A 624 -25.53 7.94 0.17
C VAL A 624 -26.19 9.23 0.67
N THR A 625 -25.59 9.85 1.68
CA THR A 625 -26.05 11.10 2.30
C THR A 625 -25.79 12.32 1.45
N ASN A 626 -25.09 12.19 0.33
CA ASN A 626 -24.66 13.30 -0.54
C ASN A 626 -23.89 14.39 0.22
N THR A 627 -23.02 13.97 1.15
CA THR A 627 -22.20 14.88 1.95
C THR A 627 -21.18 15.58 1.06
N THR A 628 -21.08 16.91 1.16
CA THR A 628 -20.00 17.70 0.54
C THR A 628 -18.79 17.65 1.46
N TYR A 629 -17.61 17.31 0.93
CA TYR A 629 -16.39 17.21 1.71
C TYR A 629 -15.14 17.42 0.85
N GLU A 630 -14.03 17.76 1.52
CA GLU A 630 -12.71 17.92 0.92
C GLU A 630 -11.71 17.05 1.70
N LEU A 631 -10.85 16.31 1.01
CA LEU A 631 -9.69 15.63 1.64
C LEU A 631 -8.48 16.55 1.71
N ILE A 632 -8.30 17.36 0.69
CA ILE A 632 -7.33 18.46 0.59
C ILE A 632 -8.10 19.74 0.32
N LYS A 633 -7.72 20.83 0.96
CA LYS A 633 -8.38 22.13 0.82
C LYS A 633 -8.44 22.58 -0.64
N LEU A 634 -9.61 23.03 -1.08
CA LEU A 634 -9.93 23.46 -2.45
C LEU A 634 -10.03 22.33 -3.50
N TYR A 635 -9.93 21.07 -3.10
CA TYR A 635 -10.16 19.93 -3.98
C TYR A 635 -11.48 19.24 -3.59
N PRO A 636 -12.58 19.55 -4.30
CA PRO A 636 -13.88 18.99 -3.98
C PRO A 636 -13.92 17.50 -4.26
N MET A 637 -14.62 16.75 -3.42
CA MET A 637 -14.88 15.34 -3.61
C MET A 637 -16.31 15.16 -4.14
N PRO A 638 -16.60 14.09 -4.90
CA PRO A 638 -17.93 13.87 -5.44
C PRO A 638 -18.96 13.66 -4.32
N GLY A 639 -20.17 14.16 -4.55
CA GLY A 639 -21.34 13.82 -3.78
C GLY A 639 -21.71 12.34 -3.96
N ARG A 640 -22.99 12.02 -3.93
CA ARG A 640 -23.47 10.64 -4.13
C ARG A 640 -23.24 10.17 -5.56
N TYR A 641 -22.64 8.97 -5.69
CA TYR A 641 -22.42 8.31 -6.98
C TYR A 641 -22.67 6.81 -6.90
N TRP A 642 -22.94 6.20 -8.05
CA TRP A 642 -23.28 4.78 -8.18
C TRP A 642 -22.18 4.04 -8.90
N SER A 643 -21.99 2.75 -8.53
CA SER A 643 -21.16 1.83 -9.28
C SER A 643 -21.81 0.46 -9.40
N ALA A 644 -21.64 -0.17 -10.55
CA ALA A 644 -22.08 -1.52 -10.82
C ALA A 644 -20.91 -2.37 -11.27
N LYS A 645 -20.83 -3.62 -10.79
CA LYS A 645 -19.78 -4.56 -11.15
C LYS A 645 -20.33 -5.96 -11.36
N ILE A 646 -19.84 -6.62 -12.41
CA ILE A 646 -20.06 -8.05 -12.66
C ILE A 646 -18.70 -8.74 -12.61
N ASN A 647 -18.60 -9.84 -11.89
CA ASN A 647 -17.40 -10.67 -11.86
C ASN A 647 -17.75 -12.16 -12.07
N TYR A 648 -16.81 -12.87 -12.65
CA TYR A 648 -16.87 -14.32 -12.83
C TYR A 648 -15.61 -14.96 -12.26
N GLU A 649 -15.78 -16.01 -11.47
CA GLU A 649 -14.69 -16.80 -10.86
C GLU A 649 -14.85 -18.29 -11.26
N PHE A 650 -13.73 -18.99 -11.60
CA PHE A 650 -13.73 -20.40 -11.99
C PHE A 650 -12.51 -21.16 -11.46
#